data_6837b1192930dc8a4efec5579a3b3020
#
_entry.id   6837b1192930dc8a4efec5579a3b3020
#
_cell.length_a   1.000
_cell.length_b   1.000
_cell.length_c   1.000
_cell.angle_alpha   90.00
_cell.angle_beta   90.00
_cell.angle_gamma   90.00
#
_symmetry.space_group_name_H-M   'P 1'
#
loop_
_entity.id
_entity.type
_entity.pdbx_description
1 polymer ?
#
loop_
_entity_poly.entity_id
_entity_poly.type
_entity_poly.pdbx_seq_one_letter_code
_entity_poly.pdbx_strand_id
1 'polypeptide(L)'
;MGDNMWYLPFIKNMKRKIELLAPAKNLECGIVAITHGADAVYIGANRFGARVAAGNSIEDIEKLCQFAHSYSTKVYVTVNTIVFDNEIEDTKRLLCDLQRIGVDAVLVQDMSVLLSVEELPLGANSINTDNTVSNTNLNPSTIISKLFSIPLHASTQTDNRTVEKVRWLHSIGFSRVVLARELSASEIAEIHRAVPEVELEVFVHGALCVSYSGQCYVSQHCFGRSANRGECAQFCRLKFQLEDAGNNKIDSPRYLLSLKDMCRIDNLEQLIDSGATSFKIEGRLKDAIYVKNVVSAYSQKLNEIIKKSGGKLTRSSLGNVVYSFTPNLQKTFNRGFTNYFINGRNIGISSPDTPKAIGEFVGRVKEIRGMRIIVAGTSSFSNGDGLCYINCDHELEGFRVNRAENNFLIPAKMPQSLKAGMSLYRNNDIQFERELSRETSSRKIPITLILSETDKGFCLKAKINGDSDDEITATANLVSEKQYANTPQISNIVRQLTKLGDTPFMCTDVNFEPSDFNRFIPSSLLTGLRRDVSKLLTEAIAKNMQRERMRVQTVKENSLTPPPKLDISYLYNISNHVSRKFYESCGTDNVGDAFELKSRVSRPLVMQCRYCLRYSLGYCVKHGGKRPTWREPLSLTLPDGRRFPLEFDCKNCQMNVYAE
;
A
#
# COMPACT_ATOMS: atom_id res chain seq x y z
N MET A 1 24.12 -1.51 41.67
CA MET A 1 23.93 -2.95 41.72
C MET A 1 22.55 -3.20 42.33
N GLY A 2 21.61 -3.72 41.54
CA GLY A 2 20.22 -3.92 41.95
C GLY A 2 19.40 -4.30 40.74
N ASP A 3 19.22 -5.59 40.54
CA ASP A 3 18.67 -6.29 39.39
C ASP A 3 17.24 -5.84 39.04
N ASN A 4 17.04 -5.36 37.82
CA ASN A 4 15.74 -5.32 37.14
C ASN A 4 15.71 -6.36 36.01
N MET A 5 15.68 -7.63 36.38
CA MET A 5 15.68 -8.80 35.49
C MET A 5 14.33 -9.57 35.56
N TRP A 6 13.17 -8.85 35.53
CA TRP A 6 11.86 -9.49 35.67
C TRP A 6 10.86 -9.18 34.55
N TYR A 7 11.31 -8.67 33.37
CA TYR A 7 10.35 -8.33 32.27
C TYR A 7 10.58 -9.09 30.94
N LEU A 8 11.34 -10.20 30.91
CA LEU A 8 11.73 -10.88 29.69
C LEU A 8 11.24 -12.34 29.47
N PRO A 9 10.22 -12.90 30.11
CA PRO A 9 9.74 -14.23 29.70
C PRO A 9 8.50 -14.26 28.81
N PHE A 10 7.74 -13.18 28.65
CA PHE A 10 6.47 -13.22 27.90
C PHE A 10 6.56 -12.92 26.39
N ILE A 11 7.67 -12.40 25.89
CA ILE A 11 7.85 -12.04 24.46
C ILE A 11 8.29 -13.24 23.60
N LYS A 12 8.66 -14.36 24.20
CA LYS A 12 9.37 -15.46 23.51
C LYS A 12 8.51 -16.33 22.58
N ASN A 13 7.18 -16.17 22.51
CA ASN A 13 6.29 -17.04 21.71
C ASN A 13 5.27 -16.32 20.83
N MET A 14 5.28 -14.97 20.74
CA MET A 14 4.33 -14.28 19.85
C MET A 14 4.80 -14.41 18.38
N LYS A 15 3.92 -14.92 17.52
CA LYS A 15 4.17 -14.97 16.07
C LYS A 15 4.18 -13.57 15.49
N ARG A 16 5.16 -13.26 14.65
CA ARG A 16 5.21 -11.96 13.98
C ARG A 16 4.15 -11.89 12.90
N LYS A 17 3.23 -10.92 13.00
CA LYS A 17 2.18 -10.69 12.01
C LYS A 17 2.75 -10.01 10.76
N ILE A 18 2.41 -10.54 9.60
CA ILE A 18 2.81 -10.04 8.27
C ILE A 18 1.56 -9.56 7.54
N GLU A 19 1.63 -8.35 6.98
CA GLU A 19 0.52 -7.66 6.34
C GLU A 19 0.82 -7.38 4.86
N LEU A 20 -0.05 -7.83 3.96
CA LEU A 20 -0.09 -7.40 2.56
C LEU A 20 -1.09 -6.25 2.42
N LEU A 21 -0.57 -5.05 2.13
CA LEU A 21 -1.37 -3.83 1.99
C LEU A 21 -1.63 -3.52 0.52
N ALA A 22 -2.89 -3.64 0.10
CA ALA A 22 -3.31 -3.45 -1.27
C ALA A 22 -3.99 -2.09 -1.52
N PRO A 23 -3.86 -1.52 -2.74
CA PRO A 23 -4.55 -0.29 -3.10
C PRO A 23 -6.03 -0.54 -3.41
N ALA A 24 -6.90 0.37 -3.00
CA ALA A 24 -8.29 0.44 -3.41
C ALA A 24 -8.56 1.78 -4.11
N LYS A 25 -8.91 1.72 -5.41
CA LYS A 25 -9.38 2.88 -6.16
C LYS A 25 -10.79 3.29 -5.71
N ASN A 26 -11.63 2.30 -5.50
CA ASN A 26 -13.02 2.39 -5.09
C ASN A 26 -13.41 1.16 -4.25
N LEU A 27 -14.67 1.10 -3.81
CA LEU A 27 -15.23 -0.02 -3.05
C LEU A 27 -15.01 -1.37 -3.74
N GLU A 28 -15.28 -1.46 -5.05
CA GLU A 28 -15.09 -2.69 -5.83
C GLU A 28 -13.65 -3.19 -5.78
N CYS A 29 -12.67 -2.31 -6.04
CA CYS A 29 -11.24 -2.65 -5.97
C CYS A 29 -10.82 -3.09 -4.57
N GLY A 30 -11.41 -2.48 -3.52
CA GLY A 30 -11.17 -2.87 -2.14
C GLY A 30 -11.66 -4.28 -1.83
N ILE A 31 -12.89 -4.61 -2.20
CA ILE A 31 -13.48 -5.96 -2.06
C ILE A 31 -12.64 -6.99 -2.83
N VAL A 32 -12.28 -6.66 -4.08
CA VAL A 32 -11.43 -7.52 -4.92
C VAL A 32 -10.06 -7.76 -4.27
N ALA A 33 -9.42 -6.73 -3.71
CA ALA A 33 -8.14 -6.89 -3.01
C ALA A 33 -8.26 -7.87 -1.82
N ILE A 34 -9.30 -7.71 -1.00
CA ILE A 34 -9.57 -8.55 0.16
C ILE A 34 -9.80 -10.00 -0.25
N THR A 35 -10.68 -10.25 -1.23
CA THR A 35 -10.99 -11.60 -1.71
C THR A 35 -9.80 -12.29 -2.37
N HIS A 36 -8.81 -11.53 -2.88
CA HIS A 36 -7.57 -12.05 -3.46
C HIS A 36 -6.40 -12.11 -2.47
N GLY A 37 -6.65 -11.88 -1.16
CA GLY A 37 -5.70 -12.19 -0.09
C GLY A 37 -4.93 -11.00 0.46
N ALA A 38 -5.41 -9.76 0.30
CA ALA A 38 -4.90 -8.62 1.06
C ALA A 38 -5.26 -8.75 2.55
N ASP A 39 -4.34 -8.34 3.42
CA ASP A 39 -4.55 -8.25 4.87
C ASP A 39 -5.01 -6.86 5.30
N ALA A 40 -4.71 -5.88 4.48
CA ALA A 40 -5.19 -4.51 4.62
C ALA A 40 -5.38 -3.87 3.25
N VAL A 41 -6.27 -2.88 3.18
CA VAL A 41 -6.48 -2.05 2.00
C VAL A 41 -6.32 -0.58 2.35
N TYR A 42 -5.77 0.23 1.43
CA TYR A 42 -5.73 1.67 1.60
C TYR A 42 -6.50 2.37 0.49
N ILE A 43 -7.37 3.30 0.89
CA ILE A 43 -8.32 4.01 0.05
C ILE A 43 -8.21 5.53 0.28
N GLY A 44 -8.57 6.34 -0.71
CA GLY A 44 -8.64 7.80 -0.58
C GLY A 44 -10.06 8.25 -0.30
N ALA A 45 -10.27 9.15 0.65
CA ALA A 45 -11.51 9.91 0.77
C ALA A 45 -11.62 10.94 -0.37
N ASN A 46 -12.76 11.59 -0.52
CA ASN A 46 -13.02 12.60 -1.57
C ASN A 46 -12.05 13.79 -1.54
N ARG A 47 -11.43 14.07 -0.39
CA ARG A 47 -10.46 15.16 -0.18
C ARG A 47 -9.21 14.66 0.55
N PHE A 48 -8.13 15.42 0.48
CA PHE A 48 -6.88 15.25 1.25
C PHE A 48 -6.08 13.97 0.96
N GLY A 49 -6.38 13.26 -0.11
CA GLY A 49 -5.59 12.12 -0.58
C GLY A 49 -4.60 12.51 -1.68
N ALA A 50 -3.35 12.00 -1.64
CA ALA A 50 -2.31 12.26 -2.64
C ALA A 50 -2.62 11.72 -4.06
N ARG A 51 -3.88 11.46 -4.37
CA ARG A 51 -4.42 11.11 -5.70
C ARG A 51 -5.86 11.63 -5.79
N VAL A 52 -6.03 12.86 -6.22
CA VAL A 52 -7.35 13.52 -6.33
C VAL A 52 -8.37 12.72 -7.16
N ALA A 53 -7.92 12.04 -8.21
CA ALA A 53 -8.79 11.24 -9.09
C ALA A 53 -9.28 9.90 -8.49
N ALA A 54 -8.99 9.59 -7.21
CA ALA A 54 -9.40 8.35 -6.54
C ALA A 54 -10.11 8.66 -5.21
N GLY A 55 -10.99 9.66 -5.20
CA GLY A 55 -11.81 10.00 -4.03
C GLY A 55 -13.02 9.10 -3.91
N ASN A 56 -13.38 8.73 -2.67
CA ASN A 56 -14.53 7.88 -2.34
C ASN A 56 -15.40 8.55 -1.29
N SER A 57 -16.71 8.26 -1.31
CA SER A 57 -17.66 8.72 -0.30
C SER A 57 -17.41 8.04 1.06
N ILE A 58 -17.88 8.66 2.13
CA ILE A 58 -17.82 8.07 3.48
C ILE A 58 -18.63 6.77 3.54
N GLU A 59 -19.76 6.71 2.87
CA GLU A 59 -20.65 5.55 2.79
C GLU A 59 -19.97 4.36 2.09
N ASP A 60 -19.18 4.59 1.03
CA ASP A 60 -18.45 3.52 0.35
C ASP A 60 -17.29 3.01 1.20
N ILE A 61 -16.62 3.91 1.93
CA ILE A 61 -15.57 3.53 2.88
C ILE A 61 -16.17 2.71 4.04
N GLU A 62 -17.34 3.11 4.56
CA GLU A 62 -18.05 2.36 5.61
C GLU A 62 -18.41 0.95 5.17
N LYS A 63 -18.99 0.79 3.96
CA LYS A 63 -19.28 -0.52 3.37
C LYS A 63 -18.00 -1.37 3.23
N LEU A 64 -16.89 -0.73 2.84
CA LEU A 64 -15.61 -1.41 2.74
C LEU A 64 -15.11 -1.87 4.11
N CYS A 65 -15.24 -1.05 5.16
CA CYS A 65 -14.91 -1.43 6.54
C CYS A 65 -15.75 -2.63 7.01
N GLN A 66 -17.08 -2.59 6.80
CA GLN A 66 -17.98 -3.69 7.16
C GLN A 66 -17.57 -5.01 6.48
N PHE A 67 -17.26 -4.97 5.18
CA PHE A 67 -16.81 -6.15 4.45
C PHE A 67 -15.44 -6.62 4.94
N ALA A 68 -14.47 -5.72 5.07
CA ALA A 68 -13.09 -6.02 5.47
C ALA A 68 -13.01 -6.66 6.86
N HIS A 69 -13.76 -6.10 7.82
CA HIS A 69 -13.74 -6.55 9.21
C HIS A 69 -14.30 -7.97 9.37
N SER A 70 -15.13 -8.46 8.44
CA SER A 70 -15.57 -9.87 8.46
C SER A 70 -14.44 -10.87 8.23
N TYR A 71 -13.30 -10.42 7.68
CA TYR A 71 -12.06 -11.19 7.48
C TYR A 71 -10.93 -10.75 8.42
N SER A 72 -11.19 -9.92 9.41
CA SER A 72 -10.15 -9.24 10.22
C SER A 72 -9.15 -8.47 9.34
N THR A 73 -9.56 -8.02 8.16
CA THR A 73 -8.78 -7.19 7.23
C THR A 73 -8.95 -5.73 7.61
N LYS A 74 -7.87 -4.95 7.58
CA LYS A 74 -7.86 -3.55 7.98
C LYS A 74 -8.12 -2.60 6.80
N VAL A 75 -8.73 -1.45 7.08
CA VAL A 75 -8.96 -0.38 6.11
C VAL A 75 -8.24 0.89 6.57
N TYR A 76 -7.31 1.38 5.74
CA TYR A 76 -6.56 2.61 6.00
C TYR A 76 -6.99 3.70 5.04
N VAL A 77 -7.22 4.90 5.56
CA VAL A 77 -7.61 6.05 4.74
C VAL A 77 -6.44 7.02 4.60
N THR A 78 -6.22 7.50 3.37
CA THR A 78 -5.16 8.46 3.11
C THR A 78 -5.65 9.89 3.28
N VAL A 79 -5.06 10.59 4.27
CA VAL A 79 -5.15 12.04 4.50
C VAL A 79 -3.70 12.56 4.41
N ASN A 80 -3.07 12.36 3.27
CA ASN A 80 -1.63 12.48 3.10
C ASN A 80 -1.22 13.52 2.03
N THR A 81 -1.93 14.63 2.04
CA THR A 81 -1.56 15.87 1.36
C THR A 81 -1.26 16.96 2.38
N ILE A 82 -0.61 18.03 1.97
CA ILE A 82 -0.56 19.26 2.75
C ILE A 82 -1.98 19.84 2.87
N VAL A 83 -2.27 20.50 3.99
CA VAL A 83 -3.56 21.11 4.32
C VAL A 83 -3.36 22.63 4.39
N PHE A 84 -4.21 23.41 3.76
CA PHE A 84 -4.19 24.87 3.89
C PHE A 84 -5.06 25.34 5.07
N ASP A 85 -4.86 26.57 5.54
CA ASP A 85 -5.59 27.12 6.70
C ASP A 85 -7.11 27.03 6.56
N ASN A 86 -7.64 27.32 5.38
CA ASN A 86 -9.08 27.24 5.09
C ASN A 86 -9.63 25.79 4.98
N GLU A 87 -8.79 24.78 5.08
CA GLU A 87 -9.16 23.37 4.99
C GLU A 87 -9.08 22.64 6.34
N ILE A 88 -8.61 23.31 7.39
CA ILE A 88 -8.41 22.70 8.73
C ILE A 88 -9.73 22.12 9.25
N GLU A 89 -10.82 22.88 9.22
CA GLU A 89 -12.12 22.43 9.73
C GLU A 89 -12.71 21.27 8.91
N ASP A 90 -12.54 21.28 7.59
CA ASP A 90 -12.97 20.16 6.73
C ASP A 90 -12.14 18.90 7.03
N THR A 91 -10.85 19.06 7.32
CA THR A 91 -9.97 17.94 7.72
C THR A 91 -10.41 17.35 9.05
N LYS A 92 -10.73 18.19 10.04
CA LYS A 92 -11.26 17.75 11.35
C LYS A 92 -12.55 16.94 11.18
N ARG A 93 -13.53 17.46 10.40
CA ARG A 93 -14.80 16.76 10.12
C ARG A 93 -14.55 15.41 9.47
N LEU A 94 -13.68 15.35 8.47
CA LEU A 94 -13.32 14.08 7.83
C LEU A 94 -12.75 13.08 8.84
N LEU A 95 -11.83 13.49 9.71
CA LEU A 95 -11.26 12.61 10.72
C LEU A 95 -12.31 12.05 11.69
N CYS A 96 -13.27 12.88 12.11
CA CYS A 96 -14.41 12.44 12.93
C CYS A 96 -15.28 11.42 12.22
N ASP A 97 -15.60 11.64 10.94
CA ASP A 97 -16.38 10.71 10.14
C ASP A 97 -15.66 9.38 9.98
N LEU A 98 -14.34 9.40 9.68
CA LEU A 98 -13.52 8.18 9.58
C LEU A 98 -13.48 7.39 10.90
N GLN A 99 -13.42 8.08 12.03
CA GLN A 99 -13.50 7.44 13.35
C GLN A 99 -14.85 6.78 13.57
N ARG A 100 -15.94 7.48 13.26
CA ARG A 100 -17.32 7.00 13.42
C ARG A 100 -17.60 5.74 12.61
N ILE A 101 -17.12 5.66 11.36
CA ILE A 101 -17.32 4.49 10.50
C ILE A 101 -16.34 3.34 10.75
N GLY A 102 -15.40 3.50 11.69
CA GLY A 102 -14.53 2.43 12.14
C GLY A 102 -13.30 2.15 11.29
N VAL A 103 -12.74 3.16 10.60
CA VAL A 103 -11.46 3.07 9.90
C VAL A 103 -10.33 2.65 10.85
N ASP A 104 -9.41 1.79 10.39
CA ASP A 104 -8.39 1.18 11.24
C ASP A 104 -7.14 2.04 11.44
N ALA A 105 -6.81 2.90 10.49
CA ALA A 105 -5.76 3.90 10.61
C ALA A 105 -5.88 4.99 9.53
N VAL A 106 -5.23 6.13 9.79
CA VAL A 106 -5.11 7.23 8.82
C VAL A 106 -3.65 7.43 8.45
N LEU A 107 -3.35 7.47 7.14
CA LEU A 107 -2.02 7.83 6.63
C LEU A 107 -1.92 9.35 6.53
N VAL A 108 -0.95 9.95 7.22
CA VAL A 108 -0.83 11.40 7.41
C VAL A 108 0.46 11.93 6.81
N GLN A 109 0.40 13.14 6.24
CA GLN A 109 1.56 13.95 5.86
C GLN A 109 1.63 15.22 6.72
N ASP A 110 0.54 15.95 6.86
CA ASP A 110 0.47 17.25 7.51
C ASP A 110 0.36 17.11 9.03
N MET A 111 1.24 17.77 9.78
CA MET A 111 1.28 17.67 11.25
C MET A 111 0.13 18.40 11.95
N SER A 112 -0.66 19.21 11.21
CA SER A 112 -1.89 19.81 11.78
C SER A 112 -2.88 18.75 12.28
N VAL A 113 -2.86 17.54 11.71
CA VAL A 113 -3.69 16.42 12.16
C VAL A 113 -3.42 16.08 13.63
N LEU A 114 -2.20 16.26 14.13
CA LEU A 114 -1.83 15.98 15.52
C LEU A 114 -2.46 16.96 16.52
N LEU A 115 -2.62 18.25 16.15
CA LEU A 115 -3.21 19.29 17.02
C LEU A 115 -4.70 19.53 16.73
N SER A 116 -5.20 19.25 15.54
CA SER A 116 -6.58 19.51 15.11
C SER A 116 -7.64 18.76 15.96
N VAL A 117 -7.22 17.79 16.73
CA VAL A 117 -8.08 16.95 17.57
C VAL A 117 -8.40 17.59 18.93
N GLU A 118 -7.65 18.61 19.36
CA GLU A 118 -7.83 19.26 20.66
C GLU A 118 -9.10 20.13 20.75
N GLU A 119 -9.62 20.59 19.61
CA GLU A 119 -10.72 21.56 19.52
C GLU A 119 -12.05 20.97 19.01
N LEU A 120 -12.21 19.64 18.97
CA LEU A 120 -13.46 19.04 18.53
C LEU A 120 -14.57 19.26 19.55
N PRO A 121 -15.71 19.91 19.20
CA PRO A 121 -16.85 19.98 20.09
C PRO A 121 -17.37 18.57 20.34
N LEU A 122 -17.46 18.17 21.60
CA LEU A 122 -18.16 16.97 22.04
C LEU A 122 -19.60 17.05 21.53
N GLY A 123 -19.89 16.37 20.42
CA GLY A 123 -21.25 16.22 19.92
C GLY A 123 -22.12 15.61 21.00
N ALA A 124 -23.24 16.26 21.26
CA ALA A 124 -24.23 15.97 22.26
C ALA A 124 -24.63 14.49 22.30
N ASN A 125 -24.02 13.72 23.18
CA ASN A 125 -24.64 12.62 23.88
C ASN A 125 -24.09 12.62 25.29
N SER A 126 -24.93 13.07 26.18
CA SER A 126 -24.81 13.28 27.58
C SER A 126 -24.02 12.21 28.35
N ILE A 127 -22.86 12.59 28.87
CA ILE A 127 -22.41 12.10 30.17
C ILE A 127 -22.15 13.35 31.01
N ASN A 128 -23.02 13.59 31.97
CA ASN A 128 -22.82 14.56 33.01
C ASN A 128 -21.52 14.26 33.76
N THR A 129 -20.54 15.13 33.63
CA THR A 129 -19.53 15.30 34.66
C THR A 129 -19.29 16.79 34.83
N ASP A 130 -19.86 17.33 35.87
CA ASP A 130 -19.42 18.59 36.47
C ASP A 130 -17.93 18.52 36.75
N ASN A 131 -17.15 19.20 35.93
CA ASN A 131 -15.82 19.67 36.31
C ASN A 131 -15.43 20.84 35.42
N THR A 132 -15.51 22.02 35.96
CA THR A 132 -14.85 23.25 35.55
C THR A 132 -13.34 22.99 35.44
N VAL A 133 -12.84 22.85 34.22
CA VAL A 133 -11.39 22.79 33.97
C VAL A 133 -10.87 24.21 33.92
N SER A 134 -10.34 24.66 35.05
CA SER A 134 -9.47 25.82 35.13
C SER A 134 -8.17 25.57 34.34
N ASN A 135 -7.69 26.63 33.68
CA ASN A 135 -6.39 26.74 32.96
C ASN A 135 -5.27 25.93 33.65
N THR A 136 -5.02 24.72 33.14
CA THR A 136 -3.81 23.97 33.49
C THR A 136 -3.03 23.77 32.20
N ASN A 137 -1.72 24.02 32.26
CA ASN A 137 -0.73 23.72 31.21
C ASN A 137 -0.70 22.21 30.94
N LEU A 138 -1.72 21.69 30.23
CA LEU A 138 -1.75 20.31 29.80
C LEU A 138 -0.85 20.16 28.55
N ASN A 139 0.05 19.20 28.63
CA ASN A 139 0.96 18.85 27.55
C ASN A 139 0.13 18.43 26.32
N PRO A 140 0.30 19.02 25.13
CA PRO A 140 -0.48 18.72 23.92
C PRO A 140 -0.59 17.22 23.60
N SER A 141 0.46 16.45 23.85
CA SER A 141 0.48 15.00 23.64
C SER A 141 -0.50 14.20 24.52
N THR A 142 -0.82 14.69 25.72
CA THR A 142 -1.78 14.02 26.62
C THR A 142 -3.23 14.22 26.18
N ILE A 143 -3.52 15.30 25.45
CA ILE A 143 -4.85 15.63 24.94
C ILE A 143 -5.15 14.85 23.66
N ILE A 144 -4.18 14.69 22.76
CA ILE A 144 -4.30 13.92 21.50
C ILE A 144 -4.77 12.49 21.78
N SER A 145 -4.21 11.82 22.80
CA SER A 145 -4.54 10.43 23.13
C SER A 145 -5.96 10.22 23.68
N LYS A 146 -6.63 11.27 24.16
CA LYS A 146 -7.96 11.16 24.79
C LYS A 146 -9.14 11.39 23.84
N LEU A 147 -8.96 12.13 22.77
CA LEU A 147 -10.05 12.58 21.89
C LEU A 147 -10.11 11.85 20.54
N PHE A 148 -8.98 11.38 20.03
CA PHE A 148 -8.91 10.71 18.73
C PHE A 148 -8.34 9.31 18.88
N SER A 149 -9.15 8.31 18.55
CA SER A 149 -8.83 6.91 18.79
C SER A 149 -8.36 6.12 17.56
N ILE A 150 -8.17 6.78 16.39
CA ILE A 150 -7.65 6.11 15.19
C ILE A 150 -6.12 6.16 15.22
N PRO A 151 -5.43 5.02 15.01
CA PRO A 151 -3.99 4.98 14.85
C PRO A 151 -3.51 5.85 13.68
N LEU A 152 -2.40 6.57 13.88
CA LEU A 152 -1.78 7.40 12.84
C LEU A 152 -0.58 6.68 12.23
N HIS A 153 -0.54 6.62 10.92
CA HIS A 153 0.58 6.11 10.14
C HIS A 153 1.27 7.27 9.42
N ALA A 154 2.58 7.43 9.62
CA ALA A 154 3.35 8.44 8.92
C ALA A 154 3.49 8.05 7.44
N SER A 155 2.90 8.84 6.55
CA SER A 155 2.99 8.63 5.11
C SER A 155 4.43 8.72 4.61
N THR A 156 4.78 8.05 3.52
CA THR A 156 6.07 8.28 2.84
C THR A 156 6.27 9.74 2.42
N GLN A 157 5.19 10.54 2.35
CA GLN A 157 5.23 11.97 2.04
C GLN A 157 5.88 12.81 3.15
N THR A 158 6.11 12.26 4.35
CA THR A 158 6.86 12.92 5.43
C THR A 158 8.38 12.72 5.32
N ASP A 159 8.88 12.15 4.22
CA ASP A 159 10.30 11.94 3.92
C ASP A 159 11.02 11.06 4.95
N ASN A 160 10.64 9.78 5.01
CA ASN A 160 11.07 8.82 6.04
C ASN A 160 12.30 8.02 5.58
N ARG A 161 13.49 8.62 5.68
CA ARG A 161 14.74 8.06 5.16
C ARG A 161 15.78 7.70 6.23
N THR A 162 15.68 8.26 7.43
CA THR A 162 16.73 8.13 8.44
C THR A 162 16.20 7.61 9.76
N VAL A 163 17.07 7.03 10.57
CA VAL A 163 16.77 6.55 11.94
C VAL A 163 16.19 7.68 12.80
N GLU A 164 16.80 8.87 12.73
CA GLU A 164 16.39 10.04 13.54
C GLU A 164 14.96 10.46 13.18
N LYS A 165 14.64 10.47 11.87
CA LYS A 165 13.28 10.83 11.41
C LYS A 165 12.23 9.83 11.89
N VAL A 166 12.53 8.54 11.78
CA VAL A 166 11.61 7.46 12.22
C VAL A 166 11.42 7.49 13.73
N ARG A 167 12.52 7.68 14.50
CA ARG A 167 12.45 7.83 15.95
C ARG A 167 11.62 9.03 16.38
N TRP A 168 11.82 10.17 15.72
CA TRP A 168 11.03 11.37 15.98
C TRP A 168 9.55 11.16 15.68
N LEU A 169 9.20 10.58 14.52
CA LEU A 169 7.82 10.28 14.19
C LEU A 169 7.16 9.36 15.21
N HIS A 170 7.88 8.34 15.68
CA HIS A 170 7.40 7.47 16.75
C HIS A 170 7.18 8.23 18.06
N SER A 171 8.12 9.10 18.46
CA SER A 171 8.02 9.87 19.70
C SER A 171 6.84 10.86 19.74
N ILE A 172 6.36 11.32 18.58
CA ILE A 172 5.19 12.20 18.46
C ILE A 172 3.87 11.44 18.20
N GLY A 173 3.86 10.10 18.28
CA GLY A 173 2.64 9.28 18.33
C GLY A 173 2.31 8.48 17.07
N PHE A 174 3.17 8.42 16.07
CA PHE A 174 2.94 7.53 14.93
C PHE A 174 3.25 6.07 15.29
N SER A 175 2.26 5.19 15.15
CA SER A 175 2.39 3.76 15.40
C SER A 175 3.09 3.00 14.26
N ARG A 176 3.02 3.53 13.03
CA ARG A 176 3.63 2.97 11.82
C ARG A 176 4.27 4.06 10.98
N VAL A 177 5.39 3.73 10.34
CA VAL A 177 6.10 4.62 9.43
C VAL A 177 6.26 3.96 8.06
N VAL A 178 5.73 4.62 7.01
CA VAL A 178 5.92 4.20 5.62
C VAL A 178 7.28 4.69 5.14
N LEU A 179 8.23 3.79 5.00
CA LEU A 179 9.60 4.12 4.63
C LEU A 179 9.73 4.59 3.17
N ALA A 180 10.76 5.38 2.90
CA ALA A 180 11.09 5.79 1.55
C ALA A 180 11.43 4.57 0.66
N ARG A 181 10.98 4.61 -0.60
CA ARG A 181 11.18 3.52 -1.57
C ARG A 181 12.64 3.26 -1.90
N GLU A 182 13.48 4.26 -1.69
CA GLU A 182 14.89 4.31 -2.02
C GLU A 182 15.78 3.55 -1.05
N LEU A 183 15.29 3.17 0.11
CA LEU A 183 16.08 2.46 1.13
C LEU A 183 16.46 1.06 0.68
N SER A 184 17.69 0.68 0.99
CA SER A 184 18.21 -0.69 0.90
C SER A 184 17.74 -1.54 2.08
N ALA A 185 17.85 -2.86 1.96
CA ALA A 185 17.53 -3.79 3.04
C ALA A 185 18.37 -3.52 4.31
N SER A 186 19.65 -3.15 4.14
CA SER A 186 20.54 -2.80 5.27
C SER A 186 20.11 -1.52 6.00
N GLU A 187 19.68 -0.47 5.25
CA GLU A 187 19.17 0.77 5.85
C GLU A 187 17.85 0.52 6.58
N ILE A 188 16.96 -0.33 6.05
CA ILE A 188 15.71 -0.75 6.72
C ILE A 188 16.02 -1.49 8.02
N ALA A 189 16.98 -2.44 7.99
CA ALA A 189 17.39 -3.19 9.17
C ALA A 189 18.05 -2.31 10.24
N GLU A 190 18.78 -1.27 9.85
CA GLU A 190 19.34 -0.28 10.77
C GLU A 190 18.22 0.51 11.48
N ILE A 191 17.22 0.97 10.73
CA ILE A 191 16.06 1.67 11.29
C ILE A 191 15.31 0.76 12.27
N HIS A 192 15.03 -0.49 11.89
CA HIS A 192 14.33 -1.43 12.75
C HIS A 192 15.08 -1.71 14.06
N ARG A 193 16.41 -1.91 13.99
CA ARG A 193 17.22 -2.12 15.20
C ARG A 193 17.26 -0.90 16.12
N ALA A 194 17.18 0.30 15.55
CA ALA A 194 17.25 1.55 16.32
C ALA A 194 15.89 1.98 16.90
N VAL A 195 14.77 1.53 16.32
CA VAL A 195 13.39 1.86 16.73
C VAL A 195 12.52 0.61 16.56
N PRO A 196 12.72 -0.45 17.37
CA PRO A 196 12.02 -1.72 17.19
C PRO A 196 10.52 -1.67 17.53
N GLU A 197 10.07 -0.64 18.23
CA GLU A 197 8.69 -0.47 18.70
C GLU A 197 7.76 0.03 17.58
N VAL A 198 8.29 0.63 16.51
CA VAL A 198 7.50 1.17 15.41
C VAL A 198 7.30 0.12 14.30
N GLU A 199 6.08 0.00 13.80
CA GLU A 199 5.83 -0.83 12.63
C GLU A 199 6.40 -0.19 11.36
N LEU A 200 7.15 -0.96 10.57
CA LEU A 200 7.73 -0.50 9.31
C LEU A 200 6.93 -1.02 8.11
N GLU A 201 6.43 -0.08 7.31
CA GLU A 201 5.74 -0.35 6.05
C GLU A 201 6.66 -0.02 4.86
N VAL A 202 6.78 -0.94 3.90
CA VAL A 202 7.64 -0.79 2.72
C VAL A 202 6.85 -1.02 1.43
N PHE A 203 7.16 -0.25 0.40
CA PHE A 203 6.62 -0.51 -0.93
C PHE A 203 7.31 -1.72 -1.56
N VAL A 204 6.52 -2.59 -2.19
CA VAL A 204 7.01 -3.81 -2.84
C VAL A 204 6.68 -3.91 -4.32
N HIS A 205 5.65 -3.20 -4.81
CA HIS A 205 5.24 -3.27 -6.22
C HIS A 205 4.68 -1.95 -6.72
N GLY A 206 4.82 -1.70 -8.04
CA GLY A 206 4.15 -0.64 -8.77
C GLY A 206 5.02 0.57 -9.10
N ALA A 207 4.37 1.67 -9.45
CA ALA A 207 5.04 2.86 -10.00
C ALA A 207 6.01 3.51 -9.01
N LEU A 208 7.21 3.86 -9.51
CA LEU A 208 8.22 4.62 -8.78
C LEU A 208 8.11 6.12 -9.05
N CYS A 209 8.33 6.91 -8.02
CA CYS A 209 8.67 8.31 -8.12
C CYS A 209 10.20 8.45 -8.16
N VAL A 210 10.75 9.30 -9.04
CA VAL A 210 12.19 9.52 -9.12
C VAL A 210 12.70 10.42 -8.00
N SER A 211 11.87 11.37 -7.54
CA SER A 211 12.14 12.20 -6.37
C SER A 211 11.76 11.47 -5.08
N TYR A 212 12.44 11.75 -3.99
CA TYR A 212 11.96 11.39 -2.67
C TYR A 212 10.54 11.90 -2.48
N SER A 213 9.71 11.08 -1.84
CA SER A 213 8.31 11.43 -1.58
C SER A 213 8.21 12.67 -0.70
N GLY A 214 7.31 13.60 -1.02
CA GLY A 214 7.19 14.88 -0.33
C GLY A 214 8.23 15.94 -0.75
N GLN A 215 9.22 15.60 -1.58
CA GLN A 215 10.34 16.45 -1.96
C GLN A 215 10.34 16.80 -3.46
N CYS A 216 9.16 16.90 -4.07
CA CYS A 216 9.00 17.23 -5.48
C CYS A 216 8.06 18.43 -5.66
N TYR A 217 8.62 19.57 -6.03
CA TYR A 217 7.92 20.85 -6.21
C TYR A 217 7.82 21.28 -7.67
N VAL A 218 8.41 20.49 -8.59
CA VAL A 218 8.49 20.85 -10.02
C VAL A 218 7.12 20.99 -10.68
N SER A 219 6.12 20.20 -10.26
CA SER A 219 4.76 20.31 -10.78
C SER A 219 4.11 21.62 -10.37
N GLN A 220 4.32 22.07 -9.13
CA GLN A 220 3.87 23.38 -8.66
C GLN A 220 4.59 24.50 -9.39
N HIS A 221 5.93 24.41 -9.51
CA HIS A 221 6.74 25.42 -10.18
C HIS A 221 6.38 25.61 -11.66
N CYS A 222 6.25 24.50 -12.40
CA CYS A 222 6.09 24.53 -13.86
C CYS A 222 4.64 24.65 -14.33
N PHE A 223 3.67 24.16 -13.54
CA PHE A 223 2.29 23.94 -14.00
C PHE A 223 1.22 24.43 -13.02
N GLY A 224 1.60 25.03 -11.88
CA GLY A 224 0.66 25.46 -10.84
C GLY A 224 -0.11 24.32 -10.18
N ARG A 225 0.39 23.06 -10.28
CA ARG A 225 -0.25 21.84 -9.77
C ARG A 225 0.66 21.15 -8.77
N SER A 226 0.29 21.13 -7.49
CA SER A 226 1.15 20.54 -6.47
C SER A 226 1.09 19.02 -6.43
N ALA A 227 2.27 18.36 -6.50
CA ALA A 227 2.40 16.94 -6.25
C ALA A 227 2.09 16.58 -4.79
N ASN A 228 2.37 17.49 -3.84
CA ASN A 228 2.04 17.36 -2.42
C ASN A 228 0.54 17.55 -2.13
N ARG A 229 -0.23 18.01 -3.15
CA ARG A 229 -1.70 18.12 -3.14
C ARG A 229 -2.38 17.02 -3.96
N GLY A 230 -1.63 16.03 -4.44
CA GLY A 230 -2.17 14.93 -5.25
C GLY A 230 -2.32 15.23 -6.74
N GLU A 231 -1.84 16.37 -7.23
CA GLU A 231 -2.00 16.87 -8.61
C GLU A 231 -0.70 16.81 -9.44
N CYS A 232 0.10 15.76 -9.24
CA CYS A 232 1.36 15.59 -9.94
C CYS A 232 1.20 15.64 -11.47
N ALA A 233 1.91 16.55 -12.15
CA ALA A 233 1.92 16.68 -13.60
C ALA A 233 2.80 15.64 -14.32
N GLN A 234 3.44 14.72 -13.58
CA GLN A 234 4.34 13.70 -14.12
C GLN A 234 5.52 14.27 -14.94
N PHE A 235 6.08 15.38 -14.49
CA PHE A 235 7.25 16.03 -15.12
C PHE A 235 8.38 15.03 -15.41
N CYS A 236 8.68 14.11 -14.50
CA CYS A 236 9.69 13.08 -14.67
C CYS A 236 9.41 12.08 -15.82
N ARG A 237 8.25 12.17 -16.45
CA ARG A 237 7.83 11.35 -17.62
C ARG A 237 7.86 12.14 -18.92
N LEU A 238 8.44 13.34 -18.92
CA LEU A 238 8.67 14.14 -20.12
C LEU A 238 10.01 13.79 -20.77
N LYS A 239 10.17 14.12 -22.06
CA LYS A 239 11.46 14.04 -22.77
C LYS A 239 12.31 15.26 -22.40
N PHE A 240 13.58 15.02 -22.13
CA PHE A 240 14.58 16.04 -21.84
C PHE A 240 15.77 15.91 -22.76
N GLN A 241 16.30 17.05 -23.23
CA GLN A 241 17.64 17.17 -23.73
C GLN A 241 18.59 17.30 -22.56
N LEU A 242 19.66 16.51 -22.51
CA LEU A 242 20.73 16.68 -21.54
C LEU A 242 21.84 17.56 -22.15
N GLU A 243 22.18 18.65 -21.47
CA GLU A 243 23.18 19.63 -21.94
C GLU A 243 24.22 19.91 -20.86
N ASP A 244 25.44 20.21 -21.28
CA ASP A 244 26.50 20.65 -20.39
C ASP A 244 26.49 22.19 -20.21
N ALA A 245 27.40 22.73 -19.36
CA ALA A 245 27.51 24.16 -19.11
C ALA A 245 27.88 24.99 -20.37
N GLY A 246 28.39 24.36 -21.42
CA GLY A 246 28.66 24.96 -22.72
C GLY A 246 27.50 24.85 -23.71
N ASN A 247 26.31 24.37 -23.28
CA ASN A 247 25.15 24.03 -24.10
C ASN A 247 25.44 22.91 -25.15
N ASN A 248 26.46 22.09 -24.92
CA ASN A 248 26.69 20.93 -25.76
C ASN A 248 25.70 19.82 -25.40
N LYS A 249 25.04 19.26 -26.40
CA LYS A 249 24.13 18.13 -26.23
C LYS A 249 24.92 16.86 -25.93
N ILE A 250 24.59 16.17 -24.84
CA ILE A 250 25.28 14.94 -24.40
C ILE A 250 24.64 13.72 -25.03
N ASP A 251 23.32 13.72 -25.22
CA ASP A 251 22.56 12.62 -25.83
C ASP A 251 21.34 13.18 -26.58
N SER A 252 20.65 12.35 -27.36
CA SER A 252 19.35 12.70 -27.96
C SER A 252 18.28 12.88 -26.88
N PRO A 253 17.19 13.65 -27.16
CA PRO A 253 16.12 13.82 -26.18
C PRO A 253 15.46 12.50 -25.77
N ARG A 254 15.48 12.18 -24.47
CA ARG A 254 14.93 10.93 -23.91
C ARG A 254 14.17 11.17 -22.63
N TYR A 255 13.45 10.15 -22.14
CA TYR A 255 12.75 10.18 -20.84
C TYR A 255 13.72 9.92 -19.70
N LEU A 256 14.70 10.82 -19.51
CA LEU A 256 15.87 10.63 -18.66
C LEU A 256 15.55 10.39 -17.17
N LEU A 257 14.43 10.94 -16.68
CA LEU A 257 13.97 10.78 -15.30
C LEU A 257 12.90 9.66 -15.15
N SER A 258 12.51 9.01 -16.24
CA SER A 258 11.50 7.96 -16.21
C SER A 258 12.06 6.66 -15.65
N LEU A 259 11.47 6.15 -14.56
CA LEU A 259 11.87 4.89 -13.93
C LEU A 259 10.96 3.73 -14.38
N LYS A 260 11.50 2.52 -14.35
CA LYS A 260 10.76 1.26 -14.38
C LYS A 260 9.84 1.15 -13.16
N ASP A 261 8.92 0.20 -13.18
CA ASP A 261 8.07 -0.08 -12.02
C ASP A 261 8.80 -1.00 -11.03
N MET A 262 8.54 -0.80 -9.74
CA MET A 262 9.10 -1.64 -8.68
C MET A 262 8.45 -3.03 -8.73
N CYS A 263 9.28 -4.07 -8.57
CA CYS A 263 8.85 -5.43 -8.28
C CYS A 263 9.86 -6.07 -7.32
N ARG A 264 9.44 -6.32 -6.08
CA ARG A 264 10.24 -6.90 -5.00
C ARG A 264 9.69 -8.24 -4.52
N ILE A 265 8.96 -8.96 -5.39
CA ILE A 265 8.34 -10.24 -5.03
C ILE A 265 9.41 -11.26 -4.58
N ASP A 266 10.57 -11.26 -5.23
CA ASP A 266 11.69 -12.16 -4.90
C ASP A 266 12.51 -11.66 -3.69
N ASN A 267 12.28 -10.42 -3.23
CA ASN A 267 12.96 -9.84 -2.10
C ASN A 267 12.08 -9.77 -0.82
N LEU A 268 10.90 -10.39 -0.81
CA LEU A 268 9.99 -10.33 0.33
C LEU A 268 10.61 -10.90 1.61
N GLU A 269 11.26 -12.06 1.52
CA GLU A 269 11.94 -12.69 2.66
C GLU A 269 13.04 -11.78 3.22
N GLN A 270 13.88 -11.20 2.36
CA GLN A 270 14.90 -10.23 2.73
C GLN A 270 14.31 -9.00 3.44
N LEU A 271 13.16 -8.49 2.98
CA LEU A 271 12.47 -7.36 3.61
C LEU A 271 11.87 -7.73 4.97
N ILE A 272 11.32 -8.94 5.12
CA ILE A 272 10.85 -9.50 6.39
C ILE A 272 12.01 -9.56 7.39
N ASP A 273 13.14 -10.10 6.97
CA ASP A 273 14.35 -10.23 7.80
C ASP A 273 14.93 -8.87 8.18
N SER A 274 14.75 -7.85 7.32
CA SER A 274 15.14 -6.47 7.60
C SER A 274 14.21 -5.73 8.58
N GLY A 275 13.14 -6.38 9.05
CA GLY A 275 12.23 -5.80 10.05
C GLY A 275 10.92 -5.24 9.51
N ALA A 276 10.68 -5.20 8.19
CA ALA A 276 9.40 -4.77 7.65
C ALA A 276 8.27 -5.75 7.99
N THR A 277 7.10 -5.22 8.37
CA THR A 277 5.90 -6.01 8.72
C THR A 277 4.75 -5.78 7.75
N SER A 278 4.70 -4.64 7.06
CA SER A 278 3.65 -4.30 6.09
C SER A 278 4.25 -4.09 4.69
N PHE A 279 3.68 -4.77 3.70
CA PHE A 279 4.15 -4.85 2.31
C PHE A 279 3.14 -4.18 1.39
N LYS A 280 3.44 -2.94 0.98
CA LYS A 280 2.52 -2.07 0.24
C LYS A 280 2.66 -2.19 -1.26
N ILE A 281 1.54 -2.47 -1.93
CA ILE A 281 1.41 -2.41 -3.38
C ILE A 281 0.96 -0.99 -3.76
N GLU A 282 1.69 -0.29 -4.65
CA GLU A 282 1.28 1.00 -5.23
C GLU A 282 0.26 0.77 -6.34
N GLY A 283 -0.78 1.61 -6.42
CA GLY A 283 -1.73 1.48 -7.51
C GLY A 283 -3.15 2.00 -7.30
N ARG A 284 -3.39 3.05 -6.49
CA ARG A 284 -4.74 3.60 -6.26
C ARG A 284 -5.51 4.07 -7.51
N LEU A 285 -4.83 4.23 -8.64
CA LEU A 285 -5.47 4.55 -9.93
C LEU A 285 -5.64 3.31 -10.82
N LYS A 286 -5.28 2.13 -10.33
CA LYS A 286 -5.37 0.87 -11.07
C LYS A 286 -6.76 0.25 -10.95
N ASP A 287 -7.12 -0.54 -11.97
CA ASP A 287 -8.39 -1.26 -12.05
C ASP A 287 -8.38 -2.59 -11.27
N ALA A 288 -9.53 -3.24 -11.24
CA ALA A 288 -9.72 -4.51 -10.55
C ALA A 288 -8.84 -5.63 -11.14
N ILE A 289 -8.57 -5.65 -12.44
CA ILE A 289 -7.74 -6.67 -13.12
C ILE A 289 -6.31 -6.61 -12.60
N TYR A 290 -5.73 -5.40 -12.52
CA TYR A 290 -4.41 -5.20 -11.95
C TYR A 290 -4.36 -5.64 -10.48
N VAL A 291 -5.38 -5.26 -9.68
CA VAL A 291 -5.46 -5.61 -8.26
C VAL A 291 -5.54 -7.12 -8.07
N LYS A 292 -6.42 -7.82 -8.80
CA LYS A 292 -6.54 -9.30 -8.78
C LYS A 292 -5.19 -9.97 -9.02
N ASN A 293 -4.52 -9.59 -10.11
CA ASN A 293 -3.25 -10.19 -10.51
C ASN A 293 -2.13 -9.95 -9.49
N VAL A 294 -1.90 -8.69 -9.11
CA VAL A 294 -0.76 -8.33 -8.26
C VAL A 294 -0.96 -8.82 -6.83
N VAL A 295 -2.16 -8.63 -6.26
CA VAL A 295 -2.44 -9.09 -4.89
C VAL A 295 -2.33 -10.61 -4.78
N SER A 296 -2.87 -11.36 -5.76
CA SER A 296 -2.75 -12.84 -5.76
C SER A 296 -1.31 -13.31 -5.82
N ALA A 297 -0.47 -12.70 -6.67
CA ALA A 297 0.95 -13.06 -6.76
C ALA A 297 1.68 -12.86 -5.43
N TYR A 298 1.51 -11.69 -4.81
CA TYR A 298 2.15 -11.37 -3.53
C TYR A 298 1.57 -12.18 -2.37
N SER A 299 0.25 -12.42 -2.35
CA SER A 299 -0.39 -13.23 -1.32
C SER A 299 0.10 -14.68 -1.34
N GLN A 300 0.20 -15.30 -2.53
CA GLN A 300 0.75 -16.66 -2.68
C GLN A 300 2.21 -16.72 -2.21
N LYS A 301 3.03 -15.73 -2.61
CA LYS A 301 4.45 -15.68 -2.21
C LYS A 301 4.63 -15.52 -0.71
N LEU A 302 3.84 -14.66 -0.06
CA LEU A 302 3.87 -14.51 1.39
C LEU A 302 3.43 -15.80 2.10
N ASN A 303 2.41 -16.50 1.60
CA ASN A 303 1.98 -17.77 2.17
C ASN A 303 3.08 -18.86 2.09
N GLU A 304 3.85 -18.90 0.98
CA GLU A 304 5.02 -19.78 0.87
C GLU A 304 6.08 -19.47 1.94
N ILE A 305 6.40 -18.17 2.13
CA ILE A 305 7.39 -17.72 3.13
C ILE A 305 6.89 -18.04 4.55
N ILE A 306 5.63 -17.75 4.86
CA ILE A 306 5.03 -18.04 6.17
C ILE A 306 5.06 -19.54 6.46
N LYS A 307 4.69 -20.38 5.49
CA LYS A 307 4.76 -21.84 5.63
C LYS A 307 6.19 -22.33 5.94
N LYS A 308 7.20 -21.75 5.27
CA LYS A 308 8.63 -22.07 5.50
C LYS A 308 9.15 -21.58 6.85
N SER A 309 8.51 -20.59 7.46
CA SER A 309 8.97 -19.99 8.72
C SER A 309 8.86 -20.90 9.94
N GLY A 310 8.21 -22.07 9.83
CA GLY A 310 8.03 -23.00 10.96
C GLY A 310 7.21 -22.41 12.11
N GLY A 311 6.20 -21.60 11.80
CA GLY A 311 5.30 -20.99 12.78
C GLY A 311 5.80 -19.69 13.42
N LYS A 312 6.91 -19.11 12.95
CA LYS A 312 7.41 -17.81 13.43
C LYS A 312 6.63 -16.63 12.87
N LEU A 313 6.04 -16.79 11.69
CA LEU A 313 5.27 -15.78 10.97
C LEU A 313 3.82 -16.20 10.81
N THR A 314 2.91 -15.22 10.77
CA THR A 314 1.49 -15.43 10.47
C THR A 314 0.92 -14.26 9.68
N ARG A 315 -0.22 -14.47 8.99
CA ARG A 315 -0.96 -13.36 8.36
C ARG A 315 -1.62 -12.50 9.42
N SER A 316 -1.77 -11.20 9.12
CA SER A 316 -2.47 -10.27 10.02
C SER A 316 -3.99 -10.31 9.86
N SER A 317 -4.52 -11.04 8.90
CA SER A 317 -5.96 -11.21 8.65
C SER A 317 -6.37 -12.68 8.59
N LEU A 318 -7.67 -12.96 8.57
CA LEU A 318 -8.24 -14.31 8.61
C LEU A 318 -8.61 -14.83 7.21
N GLY A 319 -8.63 -16.16 7.08
CA GLY A 319 -9.15 -16.88 5.92
C GLY A 319 -8.08 -17.21 4.87
N ASN A 320 -8.33 -18.35 4.21
CA ASN A 320 -7.51 -18.89 3.13
C ASN A 320 -8.13 -18.56 1.79
N VAL A 321 -7.31 -18.27 0.78
CA VAL A 321 -7.77 -17.96 -0.58
C VAL A 321 -7.47 -19.13 -1.51
N VAL A 322 -8.48 -19.53 -2.27
CA VAL A 322 -8.35 -20.46 -3.39
C VAL A 322 -8.47 -19.66 -4.68
N TYR A 323 -7.54 -19.84 -5.60
CA TYR A 323 -7.48 -19.13 -6.88
C TYR A 323 -7.85 -20.06 -8.02
N SER A 324 -8.59 -19.55 -9.03
CA SER A 324 -8.93 -20.28 -10.26
C SER A 324 -8.05 -19.83 -11.46
N PHE A 325 -7.02 -19.01 -11.23
CA PHE A 325 -6.08 -18.55 -12.24
C PHE A 325 -4.65 -18.52 -11.69
N THR A 326 -3.67 -18.42 -12.58
CA THR A 326 -2.26 -18.24 -12.21
C THR A 326 -1.84 -16.79 -12.42
N PRO A 327 -1.44 -16.06 -11.37
CA PRO A 327 -1.04 -14.67 -11.51
C PRO A 327 0.27 -14.53 -12.32
N ASN A 328 0.33 -13.50 -13.17
CA ASN A 328 1.52 -13.14 -13.92
C ASN A 328 1.71 -11.61 -13.93
N LEU A 329 2.68 -11.12 -13.18
CA LEU A 329 2.94 -9.69 -13.00
C LEU A 329 3.28 -8.96 -14.31
N GLN A 330 3.85 -9.66 -15.30
CA GLN A 330 4.23 -9.06 -16.59
C GLN A 330 3.04 -8.76 -17.48
N LYS A 331 1.89 -9.45 -17.30
CA LYS A 331 0.69 -9.31 -18.14
C LYS A 331 -0.19 -8.10 -17.79
N THR A 332 0.08 -7.43 -16.68
CA THR A 332 -0.59 -6.17 -16.32
C THR A 332 0.34 -4.99 -16.47
N PHE A 333 -0.16 -3.77 -16.27
CA PHE A 333 0.59 -2.54 -16.50
C PHE A 333 1.98 -2.56 -15.83
N ASN A 334 3.04 -2.48 -16.64
CA ASN A 334 4.41 -2.25 -16.19
C ASN A 334 5.27 -1.57 -17.27
N ARG A 335 6.32 -0.84 -16.85
CA ARG A 335 7.34 -0.20 -17.70
C ARG A 335 8.64 -1.02 -17.74
N GLY A 336 8.55 -2.35 -17.54
CA GLY A 336 9.63 -3.19 -17.11
C GLY A 336 9.81 -3.09 -15.59
N PHE A 337 10.45 -4.08 -14.98
CA PHE A 337 10.59 -4.17 -13.54
C PHE A 337 12.01 -3.89 -13.04
N THR A 338 12.08 -3.39 -11.80
CA THR A 338 13.31 -3.20 -11.04
C THR A 338 13.05 -3.49 -9.56
N ASN A 339 14.04 -4.04 -8.86
CA ASN A 339 14.03 -4.12 -7.40
C ASN A 339 14.51 -2.80 -6.73
N TYR A 340 14.80 -1.80 -7.55
CA TYR A 340 15.27 -0.47 -7.21
C TYR A 340 16.59 -0.49 -6.43
N PHE A 341 16.64 0.04 -5.21
CA PHE A 341 17.87 0.12 -4.42
C PHE A 341 17.96 -0.92 -3.29
N ILE A 342 17.13 -1.97 -3.31
CA ILE A 342 17.07 -2.94 -2.19
C ILE A 342 18.45 -3.57 -1.87
N ASN A 343 19.24 -3.84 -2.90
CA ASN A 343 20.60 -4.39 -2.80
C ASN A 343 21.68 -3.32 -3.11
N GLY A 344 21.37 -2.03 -2.92
CA GLY A 344 22.25 -0.93 -3.26
C GLY A 344 22.00 -0.36 -4.65
N ARG A 345 22.99 0.39 -5.18
CA ARG A 345 22.88 1.03 -6.49
C ARG A 345 22.92 0.02 -7.62
N ASN A 346 22.02 0.21 -8.58
CA ASN A 346 21.85 -0.64 -9.74
C ASN A 346 21.76 0.20 -11.02
N ILE A 347 22.38 -0.25 -12.12
CA ILE A 347 22.22 0.29 -13.47
C ILE A 347 20.95 -0.31 -14.07
N GLY A 348 20.24 0.44 -14.93
CA GLY A 348 19.07 -0.07 -15.65
C GLY A 348 17.75 0.02 -14.85
N ILE A 349 17.69 0.86 -13.82
CA ILE A 349 16.44 1.16 -13.10
C ILE A 349 15.55 2.15 -13.86
N SER A 350 16.08 2.82 -14.89
CA SER A 350 15.35 3.79 -15.72
C SER A 350 14.66 3.12 -16.91
N SER A 351 13.65 3.81 -17.45
CA SER A 351 12.94 3.49 -18.68
C SER A 351 13.04 4.70 -19.62
N PRO A 352 14.21 4.92 -20.26
CA PRO A 352 14.48 6.14 -21.01
C PRO A 352 13.78 6.21 -22.36
N ASP A 353 13.31 5.08 -22.90
CA ASP A 353 12.67 5.01 -24.23
C ASP A 353 11.15 5.22 -24.16
N THR A 354 10.54 4.98 -22.99
CA THR A 354 9.08 5.17 -22.83
C THR A 354 8.64 5.46 -21.41
N PRO A 355 7.67 6.36 -21.20
CA PRO A 355 6.97 6.55 -19.95
C PRO A 355 5.72 5.65 -19.85
N LYS A 356 5.34 4.95 -20.95
CA LYS A 356 4.15 4.10 -21.06
C LYS A 356 4.45 2.65 -20.70
N ALA A 357 3.40 1.87 -20.48
CA ALA A 357 3.53 0.43 -20.27
C ALA A 357 4.13 -0.27 -21.48
N ILE A 358 5.10 -1.15 -21.23
CA ILE A 358 5.68 -2.03 -22.24
C ILE A 358 5.12 -3.46 -22.13
N GLY A 359 4.81 -3.94 -20.92
CA GLY A 359 4.22 -5.26 -20.69
C GLY A 359 5.22 -6.43 -20.78
N GLU A 360 4.71 -7.59 -21.21
CA GLU A 360 5.41 -8.87 -21.28
C GLU A 360 6.23 -8.98 -22.56
N PHE A 361 7.50 -9.39 -22.47
CA PHE A 361 8.28 -9.76 -23.66
C PHE A 361 7.73 -11.05 -24.26
N VAL A 362 7.36 -11.02 -25.55
CA VAL A 362 6.70 -12.16 -26.24
C VAL A 362 7.50 -12.73 -27.41
N GLY A 363 8.65 -12.16 -27.72
CA GLY A 363 9.54 -12.68 -28.76
C GLY A 363 10.17 -11.58 -29.61
N ARG A 364 10.78 -11.99 -30.72
CA ARG A 364 11.39 -11.07 -31.69
C ARG A 364 10.77 -11.25 -33.07
N VAL A 365 10.66 -10.18 -33.81
CA VAL A 365 10.25 -10.25 -35.21
C VAL A 365 11.30 -11.06 -36.00
N LYS A 366 10.91 -12.23 -36.48
CA LYS A 366 11.76 -13.06 -37.33
C LYS A 366 11.79 -12.54 -38.75
N GLU A 367 10.61 -12.26 -39.30
CA GLU A 367 10.42 -11.87 -40.68
C GLU A 367 9.09 -11.12 -40.85
N ILE A 368 9.01 -10.27 -41.88
CA ILE A 368 7.79 -9.58 -42.31
C ILE A 368 7.53 -9.91 -43.76
N ARG A 369 6.34 -10.47 -44.08
CA ARG A 369 5.90 -10.81 -45.44
C ARG A 369 4.55 -10.12 -45.72
N GLY A 370 4.58 -9.00 -46.41
CA GLY A 370 3.38 -8.19 -46.64
C GLY A 370 2.71 -7.78 -45.33
N MET A 371 1.47 -8.20 -45.11
CA MET A 371 0.73 -7.94 -43.88
C MET A 371 0.97 -8.98 -42.75
N ARG A 372 1.88 -9.94 -42.97
CA ARG A 372 2.16 -10.99 -41.98
C ARG A 372 3.47 -10.74 -41.25
N ILE A 373 3.42 -10.72 -39.95
CA ILE A 373 4.57 -10.62 -39.03
C ILE A 373 4.81 -12.03 -38.49
N ILE A 374 6.02 -12.56 -38.66
CA ILE A 374 6.44 -13.85 -38.09
C ILE A 374 7.25 -13.57 -36.85
N VAL A 375 6.84 -14.14 -35.72
CA VAL A 375 7.49 -13.94 -34.41
C VAL A 375 8.30 -15.19 -34.04
N ALA A 376 9.55 -14.98 -33.65
CA ALA A 376 10.39 -15.99 -33.02
C ALA A 376 10.19 -15.92 -31.51
N GLY A 377 9.54 -16.94 -30.95
CA GLY A 377 9.21 -17.03 -29.51
C GLY A 377 8.30 -18.22 -29.25
N THR A 378 8.04 -18.47 -27.96
CA THR A 378 7.16 -19.57 -27.50
C THR A 378 5.80 -19.07 -27.02
N SER A 379 5.57 -17.74 -27.03
CA SER A 379 4.32 -17.14 -26.57
C SER A 379 3.17 -17.43 -27.54
N SER A 380 2.00 -17.73 -27.00
CA SER A 380 0.75 -17.79 -27.75
C SER A 380 0.17 -16.37 -27.91
N PHE A 381 -0.54 -16.15 -29.01
CA PHE A 381 -1.18 -14.87 -29.32
C PHE A 381 -2.68 -15.05 -29.56
N SER A 382 -3.44 -14.03 -29.21
CA SER A 382 -4.89 -13.98 -29.41
C SER A 382 -5.30 -12.81 -30.30
N ASN A 383 -6.42 -12.98 -31.01
CA ASN A 383 -7.03 -11.87 -31.73
C ASN A 383 -7.42 -10.77 -30.73
N GLY A 384 -7.00 -9.55 -31.03
CA GLY A 384 -7.22 -8.40 -30.16
C GLY A 384 -6.06 -8.04 -29.23
N ASP A 385 -5.02 -8.88 -29.11
CA ASP A 385 -3.82 -8.54 -28.31
C ASP A 385 -3.22 -7.21 -28.75
N GLY A 386 -2.82 -6.40 -27.77
CA GLY A 386 -2.04 -5.19 -27.96
C GLY A 386 -0.55 -5.50 -27.89
N LEU A 387 0.16 -5.30 -29.00
CA LEU A 387 1.62 -5.47 -29.05
C LEU A 387 2.31 -4.13 -29.24
N CYS A 388 3.53 -4.03 -28.71
CA CYS A 388 4.37 -2.84 -28.86
C CYS A 388 5.85 -3.21 -29.02
N TYR A 389 6.63 -2.25 -29.51
CA TYR A 389 8.07 -2.37 -29.71
C TYR A 389 8.72 -0.98 -29.58
N ILE A 390 10.03 -0.95 -29.32
CA ILE A 390 10.83 0.27 -29.39
C ILE A 390 11.46 0.35 -30.79
N ASN A 391 11.17 1.42 -31.50
CA ASN A 391 11.72 1.65 -32.83
C ASN A 391 13.18 2.14 -32.79
N CYS A 392 13.79 2.38 -33.97
CA CYS A 392 15.18 2.83 -34.11
C CYS A 392 15.41 4.24 -33.53
N ASP A 393 14.34 5.05 -33.40
CA ASP A 393 14.38 6.41 -32.85
C ASP A 393 14.13 6.43 -31.33
N HIS A 394 14.18 5.26 -30.67
CA HIS A 394 13.89 5.11 -29.24
C HIS A 394 12.48 5.54 -28.85
N GLU A 395 11.50 5.28 -29.71
CA GLU A 395 10.10 5.57 -29.43
C GLU A 395 9.27 4.29 -29.32
N LEU A 396 8.32 4.28 -28.38
CA LEU A 396 7.37 3.18 -28.24
C LEU A 396 6.27 3.31 -29.29
N GLU A 397 6.19 2.35 -30.16
CA GLU A 397 5.10 2.15 -31.10
C GLU A 397 4.32 0.88 -30.79
N GLY A 398 3.04 0.85 -31.17
CA GLY A 398 2.17 -0.29 -30.90
C GLY A 398 1.21 -0.58 -32.04
N PHE A 399 0.74 -1.82 -32.07
CA PHE A 399 -0.30 -2.25 -32.98
C PHE A 399 -1.22 -3.28 -32.33
N ARG A 400 -2.42 -3.41 -32.86
CA ARG A 400 -3.38 -4.42 -32.42
C ARG A 400 -3.36 -5.61 -33.37
N VAL A 401 -3.34 -6.82 -32.83
CA VAL A 401 -3.44 -8.06 -33.57
C VAL A 401 -4.88 -8.25 -34.04
N ASN A 402 -5.10 -8.22 -35.35
CA ASN A 402 -6.40 -8.54 -35.96
C ASN A 402 -6.63 -10.06 -36.02
N ARG A 403 -5.59 -10.80 -36.48
CA ARG A 403 -5.62 -12.25 -36.55
C ARG A 403 -4.28 -12.85 -36.14
N ALA A 404 -4.35 -13.83 -35.24
CA ALA A 404 -3.21 -14.62 -34.79
C ALA A 404 -3.37 -16.07 -35.23
N GLU A 405 -2.33 -16.63 -35.83
CA GLU A 405 -2.25 -18.05 -36.23
C GLU A 405 -0.89 -18.59 -35.79
N ASN A 406 -0.82 -19.21 -34.62
CA ASN A 406 0.45 -19.61 -34.01
C ASN A 406 1.42 -18.42 -33.92
N ASN A 407 2.54 -18.48 -34.64
CA ASN A 407 3.57 -17.43 -34.66
C ASN A 407 3.36 -16.39 -35.78
N PHE A 408 2.25 -16.46 -36.52
CA PHE A 408 1.91 -15.52 -37.59
C PHE A 408 0.89 -14.52 -37.07
N LEU A 409 1.22 -13.24 -37.14
CA LEU A 409 0.36 -12.15 -36.72
C LEU A 409 -0.01 -11.29 -37.95
N ILE A 410 -1.28 -10.97 -38.04
CA ILE A 410 -1.79 -9.99 -39.00
C ILE A 410 -2.26 -8.80 -38.16
N PRO A 411 -1.58 -7.65 -38.22
CA PRO A 411 -2.00 -6.46 -37.51
C PRO A 411 -3.22 -5.80 -38.16
N ALA A 412 -4.00 -5.02 -37.38
CA ALA A 412 -5.10 -4.24 -37.94
C ALA A 412 -4.59 -3.17 -38.95
N LYS A 413 -3.40 -2.61 -38.66
CA LYS A 413 -2.65 -1.72 -39.53
C LYS A 413 -1.17 -2.09 -39.42
N MET A 414 -0.48 -2.24 -40.57
CA MET A 414 0.94 -2.59 -40.57
C MET A 414 1.78 -1.43 -40.02
N PRO A 415 2.60 -1.65 -38.96
CA PRO A 415 3.51 -0.64 -38.44
C PRO A 415 4.66 -0.41 -39.46
N GLN A 416 4.92 0.87 -39.78
CA GLN A 416 5.92 1.20 -40.84
C GLN A 416 7.37 1.07 -40.35
N SER A 417 7.61 1.33 -39.04
CA SER A 417 8.96 1.32 -38.45
C SER A 417 9.38 -0.07 -37.95
N LEU A 418 8.47 -1.08 -37.96
CA LEU A 418 8.77 -2.43 -37.50
C LEU A 418 9.71 -3.16 -38.46
N LYS A 419 10.79 -3.73 -37.90
CA LYS A 419 11.82 -4.45 -38.69
C LYS A 419 12.11 -5.82 -38.08
N ALA A 420 12.65 -6.74 -38.90
CA ALA A 420 13.18 -8.01 -38.41
C ALA A 420 14.25 -7.77 -37.33
N GLY A 421 14.29 -8.63 -36.31
CA GLY A 421 15.19 -8.55 -35.18
C GLY A 421 14.65 -7.71 -34.00
N MET A 422 13.65 -6.85 -34.19
CA MET A 422 13.07 -6.05 -33.12
C MET A 422 12.34 -6.91 -32.09
N SER A 423 12.49 -6.55 -30.81
CA SER A 423 11.78 -7.19 -29.69
C SER A 423 10.32 -6.74 -29.65
N LEU A 424 9.41 -7.70 -29.51
CA LEU A 424 7.98 -7.46 -29.32
C LEU A 424 7.59 -7.69 -27.88
N TYR A 425 6.72 -6.81 -27.40
CA TYR A 425 6.14 -6.87 -26.07
C TYR A 425 4.62 -6.85 -26.18
N ARG A 426 3.93 -7.50 -25.23
CA ARG A 426 2.47 -7.51 -25.14
C ARG A 426 2.06 -6.64 -23.95
N ASN A 427 1.47 -5.48 -24.24
CA ASN A 427 0.99 -4.54 -23.24
C ASN A 427 -0.52 -4.67 -22.95
N ASN A 428 -1.23 -5.51 -23.71
CA ASN A 428 -2.61 -5.90 -23.47
C ASN A 428 -2.82 -7.37 -23.90
N ASP A 429 -3.11 -8.24 -22.93
CA ASP A 429 -3.40 -9.66 -23.13
C ASP A 429 -4.92 -9.88 -22.97
N ILE A 430 -5.62 -9.97 -24.10
CA ILE A 430 -7.09 -10.10 -24.12
C ILE A 430 -7.58 -11.38 -23.44
N GLN A 431 -6.86 -12.47 -23.57
CA GLN A 431 -7.24 -13.74 -22.94
C GLN A 431 -7.13 -13.63 -21.42
N PHE A 432 -6.04 -13.07 -20.92
CA PHE A 432 -5.81 -12.86 -19.50
C PHE A 432 -6.81 -11.86 -18.90
N GLU A 433 -7.16 -10.78 -19.62
CA GLU A 433 -8.19 -9.85 -19.20
C GLU A 433 -9.57 -10.53 -19.10
N ARG A 434 -9.94 -11.38 -20.07
CA ARG A 434 -11.20 -12.14 -20.03
C ARG A 434 -11.23 -13.13 -18.86
N GLU A 435 -10.12 -13.78 -18.56
CA GLU A 435 -10.01 -14.66 -17.40
C GLU A 435 -10.23 -13.87 -16.10
N LEU A 436 -9.56 -12.74 -15.93
CA LEU A 436 -9.65 -11.91 -14.73
C LEU A 436 -10.95 -11.08 -14.64
N SER A 437 -11.73 -10.95 -15.70
CA SER A 437 -13.04 -10.30 -15.64
C SER A 437 -14.10 -11.11 -14.87
N ARG A 438 -13.84 -12.41 -14.64
CA ARG A 438 -14.71 -13.33 -13.89
C ARG A 438 -14.34 -13.33 -12.40
N GLU A 439 -15.09 -14.08 -11.59
CA GLU A 439 -14.66 -14.45 -10.25
C GLU A 439 -13.47 -15.41 -10.35
N THR A 440 -12.35 -15.01 -9.75
CA THR A 440 -11.07 -15.73 -9.86
C THR A 440 -10.50 -16.14 -8.51
N SER A 441 -11.21 -15.86 -7.42
CA SER A 441 -10.79 -16.25 -6.08
C SER A 441 -11.98 -16.50 -5.16
N SER A 442 -11.78 -17.38 -4.19
CA SER A 442 -12.69 -17.57 -3.06
C SER A 442 -11.91 -17.54 -1.76
N ARG A 443 -12.24 -16.60 -0.86
CA ARG A 443 -11.62 -16.49 0.47
C ARG A 443 -12.58 -16.99 1.52
N LYS A 444 -12.17 -17.97 2.33
CA LYS A 444 -12.97 -18.56 3.40
C LYS A 444 -12.16 -18.72 4.67
N ILE A 445 -12.82 -18.47 5.80
CA ILE A 445 -12.26 -18.66 7.15
C ILE A 445 -12.64 -20.06 7.61
N PRO A 446 -11.68 -20.96 7.85
CA PRO A 446 -11.98 -22.31 8.35
C PRO A 446 -12.46 -22.24 9.79
N ILE A 447 -13.58 -22.93 10.08
CA ILE A 447 -14.17 -23.01 11.40
C ILE A 447 -14.51 -24.45 11.79
N THR A 448 -14.47 -24.73 13.08
CA THR A 448 -15.04 -25.94 13.68
C THR A 448 -16.37 -25.57 14.36
N LEU A 449 -17.40 -26.38 14.13
CA LEU A 449 -18.69 -26.27 14.80
C LEU A 449 -18.81 -27.35 15.87
N ILE A 450 -19.32 -27.00 17.04
CA ILE A 450 -19.56 -27.91 18.15
C ILE A 450 -21.02 -27.80 18.54
N LEU A 451 -21.80 -28.86 18.33
CA LEU A 451 -23.22 -28.94 18.72
C LEU A 451 -23.33 -29.69 20.05
N SER A 452 -23.84 -29.03 21.07
CA SER A 452 -23.97 -29.57 22.42
C SER A 452 -25.41 -29.51 22.92
N GLU A 453 -25.78 -30.41 23.85
CA GLU A 453 -27.04 -30.35 24.60
C GLU A 453 -26.91 -29.37 25.76
N THR A 454 -28.02 -28.64 26.02
CA THR A 454 -28.18 -27.78 27.21
C THR A 454 -29.41 -28.20 27.98
N ASP A 455 -29.64 -27.69 29.19
CA ASP A 455 -30.82 -27.98 29.98
C ASP A 455 -32.13 -27.65 29.23
N LYS A 456 -32.09 -26.56 28.44
CA LYS A 456 -33.29 -26.03 27.73
C LYS A 456 -33.34 -26.33 26.23
N GLY A 457 -32.41 -27.18 25.71
CA GLY A 457 -32.40 -27.48 24.28
C GLY A 457 -30.96 -27.74 23.77
N PHE A 458 -30.49 -26.94 22.82
CA PHE A 458 -29.22 -27.12 22.15
C PHE A 458 -28.40 -25.84 22.07
N CYS A 459 -27.06 -26.00 21.97
CA CYS A 459 -26.11 -24.93 21.80
C CYS A 459 -25.19 -25.26 20.61
N LEU A 460 -25.00 -24.29 19.73
CA LEU A 460 -24.00 -24.38 18.66
C LEU A 460 -22.89 -23.37 18.90
N LYS A 461 -21.68 -23.88 19.16
CA LYS A 461 -20.46 -23.09 19.28
C LYS A 461 -19.69 -23.16 17.96
N ALA A 462 -19.27 -22.00 17.43
CA ALA A 462 -18.34 -21.89 16.31
C ALA A 462 -17.00 -21.38 16.83
N LYS A 463 -15.92 -21.99 16.36
CA LYS A 463 -14.54 -21.64 16.68
C LYS A 463 -13.74 -21.43 15.39
N ILE A 464 -13.01 -20.33 15.27
CA ILE A 464 -12.10 -20.10 14.15
C ILE A 464 -10.89 -21.03 14.30
N ASN A 465 -10.56 -21.74 13.23
CA ASN A 465 -9.39 -22.60 13.18
C ASN A 465 -8.19 -21.78 12.72
N GLY A 466 -7.12 -21.81 13.48
CA GLY A 466 -5.89 -21.11 13.18
C GLY A 466 -5.04 -20.85 14.42
N ASP A 467 -3.85 -20.35 14.15
CA ASP A 467 -2.82 -20.08 15.15
C ASP A 467 -2.94 -18.65 15.73
N SER A 468 -4.15 -18.10 15.91
CA SER A 468 -4.30 -16.80 16.57
C SER A 468 -4.05 -16.92 18.07
N ASP A 469 -3.32 -15.95 18.65
CA ASP A 469 -3.05 -15.93 20.11
C ASP A 469 -4.36 -15.77 20.93
N ASP A 470 -5.40 -15.19 20.36
CA ASP A 470 -6.74 -15.05 20.95
C ASP A 470 -7.72 -16.02 20.25
N GLU A 471 -8.33 -16.93 21.01
CA GLU A 471 -9.36 -17.83 20.53
C GLU A 471 -10.66 -17.06 20.20
N ILE A 472 -11.00 -16.92 18.93
CA ILE A 472 -12.24 -16.25 18.51
C ILE A 472 -13.35 -17.31 18.39
N THR A 473 -14.36 -17.19 19.26
CA THR A 473 -15.51 -18.09 19.31
C THR A 473 -16.82 -17.33 19.41
N ALA A 474 -17.89 -17.98 18.97
CA ALA A 474 -19.27 -17.49 19.16
C ALA A 474 -20.18 -18.65 19.51
N THR A 475 -21.24 -18.37 20.25
CA THR A 475 -22.19 -19.39 20.73
C THR A 475 -23.62 -18.91 20.50
N ALA A 476 -24.42 -19.75 19.84
CA ALA A 476 -25.86 -19.54 19.65
C ALA A 476 -26.64 -20.62 20.40
N ASN A 477 -27.69 -20.24 21.11
CA ASN A 477 -28.52 -21.13 21.89
C ASN A 477 -29.90 -21.32 21.22
N LEU A 478 -30.39 -22.55 21.25
CA LEU A 478 -31.70 -22.92 20.77
C LEU A 478 -32.51 -23.52 21.92
N VAL A 479 -33.59 -22.86 22.29
CA VAL A 479 -34.58 -23.42 23.24
C VAL A 479 -35.54 -24.31 22.47
N SER A 480 -35.56 -25.61 22.79
CA SER A 480 -36.40 -26.59 22.11
C SER A 480 -36.53 -27.85 22.95
N GLU A 481 -37.62 -28.56 22.84
CA GLU A 481 -37.74 -29.89 23.43
C GLU A 481 -36.73 -30.85 22.84
N LYS A 482 -36.16 -31.69 23.70
CA LYS A 482 -35.15 -32.68 23.33
C LYS A 482 -35.83 -34.02 23.05
N GLN A 483 -35.94 -34.36 21.78
CA GLN A 483 -36.50 -35.64 21.35
C GLN A 483 -35.40 -36.57 20.87
N TYR A 484 -35.47 -37.85 21.24
CA TYR A 484 -34.56 -38.86 20.67
C TYR A 484 -34.88 -39.10 19.20
N ALA A 485 -33.86 -39.31 18.40
CA ALA A 485 -34.04 -39.62 17.00
C ALA A 485 -34.37 -41.09 16.80
N ASN A 486 -35.42 -41.38 16.04
CA ASN A 486 -35.77 -42.76 15.67
C ASN A 486 -34.84 -43.36 14.61
N THR A 487 -34.10 -42.51 13.90
CA THR A 487 -33.10 -42.88 12.89
C THR A 487 -31.88 -41.93 13.04
N PRO A 488 -30.64 -42.40 12.74
CA PRO A 488 -29.47 -41.57 12.87
C PRO A 488 -29.57 -40.24 12.10
N GLN A 489 -29.44 -39.11 12.81
CA GLN A 489 -29.60 -37.75 12.25
C GLN A 489 -28.29 -37.03 11.98
N ILE A 490 -27.15 -37.57 12.43
CA ILE A 490 -25.83 -36.90 12.35
C ILE A 490 -25.54 -36.40 10.93
N SER A 491 -25.70 -37.23 9.90
CA SER A 491 -25.43 -36.84 8.51
C SER A 491 -26.33 -35.70 8.03
N ASN A 492 -27.59 -35.65 8.45
CA ASN A 492 -28.51 -34.55 8.13
C ASN A 492 -28.11 -33.27 8.87
N ILE A 493 -27.78 -33.37 10.16
CA ILE A 493 -27.35 -32.25 10.99
C ILE A 493 -26.07 -31.64 10.40
N VAL A 494 -25.04 -32.44 10.12
CA VAL A 494 -23.80 -32.00 9.48
C VAL A 494 -24.11 -31.28 8.16
N ARG A 495 -24.91 -31.91 7.27
CA ARG A 495 -25.29 -31.31 5.99
C ARG A 495 -25.99 -29.95 6.13
N GLN A 496 -26.83 -29.75 7.17
CA GLN A 496 -27.51 -28.47 7.39
C GLN A 496 -26.60 -27.41 8.00
N LEU A 497 -25.73 -27.78 8.95
CA LEU A 497 -24.83 -26.86 9.62
C LEU A 497 -23.67 -26.42 8.71
N THR A 498 -23.22 -27.26 7.78
CA THR A 498 -22.11 -26.94 6.87
C THR A 498 -22.49 -26.08 5.65
N LYS A 499 -23.80 -25.77 5.45
CA LYS A 499 -24.28 -24.89 4.36
C LYS A 499 -23.96 -23.41 4.64
N LEU A 500 -22.69 -23.02 4.59
CA LEU A 500 -22.18 -21.69 4.91
C LEU A 500 -21.87 -20.82 3.66
N GLY A 501 -22.35 -21.20 2.47
CA GLY A 501 -21.96 -20.65 1.16
C GLY A 501 -21.85 -19.11 1.08
N ASP A 502 -22.89 -18.40 1.56
CA ASP A 502 -22.97 -16.93 1.50
C ASP A 502 -22.28 -16.21 2.65
N THR A 503 -21.56 -16.96 3.52
CA THR A 503 -20.81 -16.41 4.65
C THR A 503 -19.31 -16.42 4.37
N PRO A 504 -18.49 -15.65 5.11
CA PRO A 504 -17.04 -15.74 5.02
C PRO A 504 -16.45 -17.05 5.54
N PHE A 505 -17.28 -17.93 6.11
CA PHE A 505 -16.85 -19.15 6.81
C PHE A 505 -16.90 -20.40 5.93
N MET A 506 -16.02 -21.36 6.27
CA MET A 506 -16.03 -22.73 5.75
C MET A 506 -15.89 -23.69 6.92
N CYS A 507 -16.87 -24.56 7.13
CA CYS A 507 -16.79 -25.57 8.17
C CYS A 507 -15.84 -26.70 7.76
N THR A 508 -14.82 -26.97 8.59
CA THR A 508 -13.90 -28.10 8.41
C THR A 508 -14.34 -29.32 9.20
N ASP A 509 -14.89 -29.09 10.40
CA ASP A 509 -15.28 -30.16 11.32
C ASP A 509 -16.56 -29.80 12.05
N VAL A 510 -17.39 -30.82 12.33
CA VAL A 510 -18.58 -30.72 13.19
C VAL A 510 -18.43 -31.75 14.30
N ASN A 511 -18.28 -31.29 15.53
CA ASN A 511 -18.19 -32.10 16.73
C ASN A 511 -19.51 -32.10 17.49
N PHE A 512 -19.75 -33.16 18.23
CA PHE A 512 -20.98 -33.36 19.02
C PHE A 512 -20.62 -33.56 20.48
N GLU A 513 -21.37 -32.95 21.39
CA GLU A 513 -21.26 -33.11 22.84
C GLU A 513 -22.66 -33.42 23.44
N PRO A 514 -22.89 -34.65 23.95
CA PRO A 514 -21.93 -35.75 24.05
C PRO A 514 -21.63 -36.43 22.70
N SER A 515 -20.54 -37.22 22.63
CA SER A 515 -20.09 -37.87 21.39
C SER A 515 -21.09 -38.90 20.80
N ASP A 516 -21.95 -39.46 21.65
CA ASP A 516 -23.05 -40.36 21.29
C ASP A 516 -24.37 -39.60 20.99
N PHE A 517 -24.27 -38.36 20.51
CA PHE A 517 -25.40 -37.49 20.22
C PHE A 517 -26.45 -38.18 19.35
N ASN A 518 -27.66 -38.38 19.89
CA ASN A 518 -28.77 -39.02 19.20
C ASN A 518 -30.09 -38.26 19.40
N ARG A 519 -30.13 -37.01 18.92
CA ARG A 519 -31.31 -36.15 19.02
C ARG A 519 -31.85 -35.80 17.64
N PHE A 520 -33.17 -35.66 17.57
CA PHE A 520 -33.87 -35.10 16.42
C PHE A 520 -33.94 -33.57 16.57
N ILE A 521 -33.43 -32.84 15.57
CA ILE A 521 -33.56 -31.38 15.47
C ILE A 521 -34.12 -31.05 14.08
N PRO A 522 -35.25 -30.36 14.00
CA PRO A 522 -35.83 -29.92 12.72
C PRO A 522 -34.86 -29.11 11.88
N SER A 523 -34.79 -29.33 10.58
CA SER A 523 -33.86 -28.64 9.66
C SER A 523 -34.06 -27.12 9.65
N SER A 524 -35.23 -26.61 9.92
CA SER A 524 -35.51 -25.17 10.08
C SER A 524 -34.78 -24.58 11.27
N LEU A 525 -34.80 -25.28 12.42
CA LEU A 525 -34.13 -24.88 13.64
C LEU A 525 -32.60 -24.93 13.49
N LEU A 526 -32.06 -25.97 12.82
CA LEU A 526 -30.62 -26.03 12.49
C LEU A 526 -30.23 -24.89 11.56
N THR A 527 -31.07 -24.49 10.62
CA THR A 527 -30.82 -23.35 9.75
C THR A 527 -30.81 -22.03 10.50
N GLY A 528 -31.74 -21.84 11.45
CA GLY A 528 -31.74 -20.68 12.37
C GLY A 528 -30.45 -20.62 13.17
N LEU A 529 -30.11 -21.70 13.86
CA LEU A 529 -28.94 -21.81 14.73
C LEU A 529 -27.64 -21.54 13.97
N ARG A 530 -27.52 -22.05 12.74
CA ARG A 530 -26.40 -21.76 11.84
C ARG A 530 -26.28 -20.27 11.47
N ARG A 531 -27.38 -19.61 11.14
CA ARG A 531 -27.42 -18.18 10.82
C ARG A 531 -27.00 -17.34 12.02
N ASP A 532 -27.55 -17.66 13.19
CA ASP A 532 -27.29 -16.93 14.41
C ASP A 532 -25.81 -17.04 14.83
N VAL A 533 -25.23 -18.25 14.83
CA VAL A 533 -23.84 -18.45 15.18
C VAL A 533 -22.90 -17.78 14.17
N SER A 534 -23.24 -17.79 12.87
CA SER A 534 -22.44 -17.11 11.84
C SER A 534 -22.44 -15.59 12.04
N LYS A 535 -23.59 -15.00 12.36
CA LYS A 535 -23.70 -13.57 12.68
C LYS A 535 -22.87 -13.22 13.93
N LEU A 536 -23.07 -13.96 15.01
CA LEU A 536 -22.35 -13.75 16.27
C LEU A 536 -20.84 -13.93 16.10
N LEU A 537 -20.39 -14.86 15.26
CA LEU A 537 -18.97 -15.05 14.97
C LEU A 537 -18.38 -13.85 14.20
N THR A 538 -19.12 -13.28 13.25
CA THR A 538 -18.71 -12.05 12.55
C THR A 538 -18.58 -10.88 13.53
N GLU A 539 -19.54 -10.73 14.44
CA GLU A 539 -19.50 -9.71 15.51
C GLU A 539 -18.31 -9.93 16.46
N ALA A 540 -18.00 -11.19 16.79
CA ALA A 540 -16.84 -11.54 17.63
C ALA A 540 -15.51 -11.17 16.96
N ILE A 541 -15.37 -11.37 15.63
CA ILE A 541 -14.20 -10.95 14.87
C ILE A 541 -14.05 -9.42 14.95
N ALA A 542 -15.09 -8.65 14.67
CA ALA A 542 -15.06 -7.20 14.72
C ALA A 542 -14.71 -6.67 16.14
N LYS A 543 -15.26 -7.30 17.17
CA LYS A 543 -14.96 -6.97 18.58
C LYS A 543 -13.50 -7.27 18.94
N ASN A 544 -12.92 -8.36 18.42
CA ASN A 544 -11.51 -8.68 18.63
C ASN A 544 -10.60 -7.63 17.97
N MET A 545 -10.90 -7.20 16.74
CA MET A 545 -10.18 -6.11 16.06
C MET A 545 -10.24 -4.80 16.85
N GLN A 546 -11.38 -4.46 17.42
CA GLN A 546 -11.52 -3.26 18.25
C GLN A 546 -10.63 -3.33 19.50
N ARG A 547 -10.54 -4.50 20.16
CA ARG A 547 -9.66 -4.72 21.32
C ARG A 547 -8.18 -4.59 20.92
N GLU A 548 -7.77 -5.11 19.76
CA GLU A 548 -6.41 -4.96 19.25
C GLU A 548 -6.06 -3.48 19.00
N ARG A 549 -6.97 -2.69 18.41
CA ARG A 549 -6.79 -1.25 18.22
C ARG A 549 -6.53 -0.52 19.55
N MET A 550 -7.32 -0.81 20.59
CA MET A 550 -7.16 -0.18 21.90
C MET A 550 -5.80 -0.51 22.54
N ARG A 551 -5.28 -1.73 22.34
CA ARG A 551 -3.95 -2.12 22.86
C ARG A 551 -2.81 -1.34 22.20
N VAL A 552 -2.93 -1.00 20.92
CA VAL A 552 -1.93 -0.21 20.17
C VAL A 552 -1.88 1.25 20.67
N GLN A 553 -2.98 1.77 21.17
CA GLN A 553 -3.10 3.18 21.62
C GLN A 553 -2.55 3.46 23.02
N THR A 554 -2.24 2.46 23.83
CA THR A 554 -1.64 2.65 25.16
C THR A 554 -0.15 3.01 25.09
N VAL A 555 0.27 3.79 24.09
CA VAL A 555 1.63 4.30 23.99
C VAL A 555 1.83 5.42 24.99
N LYS A 556 2.89 5.28 25.80
CA LYS A 556 3.42 6.14 26.85
C LYS A 556 3.29 7.63 26.55
N GLU A 557 3.25 8.46 27.62
CA GLU A 557 3.36 9.91 27.56
C GLU A 557 4.39 10.34 26.51
N ASN A 558 3.88 10.87 25.39
CA ASN A 558 4.71 11.33 24.29
C ASN A 558 5.39 12.64 24.71
N SER A 559 6.68 12.66 24.79
CA SER A 559 7.44 13.90 24.93
C SER A 559 7.57 14.56 23.57
N LEU A 560 7.15 15.82 23.42
CA LEU A 560 7.46 16.62 22.25
C LEU A 560 8.99 16.80 22.18
N THR A 561 9.62 16.08 21.24
CA THR A 561 11.05 16.18 20.99
C THR A 561 11.31 17.01 19.75
N PRO A 562 12.42 17.74 19.66
CA PRO A 562 12.78 18.48 18.46
C PRO A 562 12.88 17.58 17.23
N PRO A 563 12.45 18.05 16.05
CA PRO A 563 12.68 17.33 14.79
C PRO A 563 14.17 17.21 14.51
N PRO A 564 14.59 16.26 13.64
CA PRO A 564 16.03 16.00 13.38
C PRO A 564 16.82 17.19 12.84
N LYS A 565 16.13 18.18 12.24
CA LYS A 565 16.71 19.44 11.80
C LYS A 565 15.95 20.59 12.43
N LEU A 566 16.65 21.53 13.00
CA LEU A 566 16.08 22.73 13.63
C LEU A 566 15.75 23.83 12.61
N ASP A 567 16.48 23.89 11.48
CA ASP A 567 16.19 24.81 10.37
C ASP A 567 15.17 24.16 9.41
N ILE A 568 13.93 24.59 9.59
CA ILE A 568 12.75 24.05 8.87
C ILE A 568 12.46 24.93 7.65
N SER A 569 13.02 24.55 6.51
CA SER A 569 12.74 25.18 5.22
C SER A 569 11.43 24.68 4.60
N TYR A 570 11.08 25.18 3.39
CA TYR A 570 9.88 24.73 2.63
C TYR A 570 9.88 23.20 2.36
N LEU A 571 10.99 22.51 2.52
CA LEU A 571 11.10 21.06 2.37
C LEU A 571 10.31 20.27 3.43
N TYR A 572 9.88 20.92 4.50
CA TYR A 572 9.00 20.34 5.52
C TYR A 572 7.51 20.43 5.19
N ASN A 573 7.15 21.16 4.11
CA ASN A 573 5.78 21.27 3.60
C ASN A 573 4.78 21.86 4.60
N ILE A 574 5.18 22.86 5.38
CA ILE A 574 4.33 23.50 6.40
C ILE A 574 3.46 24.56 5.71
N SER A 575 2.17 24.27 5.58
CA SER A 575 1.21 25.03 4.78
C SER A 575 0.07 25.69 5.58
N ASN A 576 0.06 25.56 6.92
CA ASN A 576 -0.95 26.12 7.78
C ASN A 576 -0.39 26.50 9.15
N HIS A 577 -1.16 27.35 9.87
CA HIS A 577 -0.77 27.87 11.17
C HIS A 577 -0.74 26.78 12.27
N VAL A 578 -1.59 25.72 12.16
CA VAL A 578 -1.63 24.61 13.14
C VAL A 578 -0.37 23.76 13.05
N SER A 579 0.04 23.37 11.84
CA SER A 579 1.33 22.69 11.64
C SER A 579 2.51 23.54 12.10
N ARG A 580 2.48 24.87 11.84
CA ARG A 580 3.50 25.80 12.31
C ARG A 580 3.62 25.76 13.83
N LYS A 581 2.49 25.95 14.55
CA LYS A 581 2.43 25.83 16.00
C LYS A 581 3.00 24.51 16.51
N PHE A 582 2.69 23.40 15.82
CA PHE A 582 3.20 22.09 16.19
C PHE A 582 4.74 22.07 16.16
N TYR A 583 5.38 22.53 15.09
CA TYR A 583 6.83 22.56 14.99
C TYR A 583 7.48 23.54 15.99
N GLU A 584 6.87 24.69 16.21
CA GLU A 584 7.30 25.66 17.23
C GLU A 584 7.24 25.04 18.65
N SER A 585 6.18 24.30 18.97
CA SER A 585 6.06 23.58 20.26
C SER A 585 7.08 22.44 20.42
N CYS A 586 7.61 21.92 19.29
CA CYS A 586 8.74 20.99 19.29
C CYS A 586 10.11 21.67 19.46
N GLY A 587 10.17 22.99 19.69
CA GLY A 587 11.39 23.74 19.95
C GLY A 587 12.13 24.22 18.70
N THR A 588 11.41 24.51 17.61
CA THR A 588 11.98 25.10 16.39
C THR A 588 11.60 26.58 16.28
N ASP A 589 12.61 27.45 16.22
CA ASP A 589 12.43 28.91 16.18
C ASP A 589 12.24 29.46 14.75
N ASN A 590 12.71 28.74 13.74
CA ASN A 590 12.67 29.20 12.35
C ASN A 590 11.91 28.20 11.46
N VAL A 591 10.61 28.45 11.25
CA VAL A 591 9.71 27.59 10.49
C VAL A 591 9.35 28.24 9.17
N GLY A 592 9.91 27.71 8.06
CA GLY A 592 9.64 28.18 6.70
C GLY A 592 8.30 27.68 6.15
N ASP A 593 7.64 28.53 5.36
CA ASP A 593 6.40 28.17 4.66
C ASP A 593 6.63 27.12 3.59
N ALA A 594 5.61 26.29 3.33
CA ALA A 594 5.57 25.38 2.20
C ALA A 594 5.82 26.09 0.87
N PHE A 595 6.37 25.36 -0.10
CA PHE A 595 6.65 25.89 -1.44
C PHE A 595 5.40 26.44 -2.12
N GLU A 596 4.25 25.84 -1.88
CA GLU A 596 2.95 26.21 -2.41
C GLU A 596 2.43 27.58 -1.93
N LEU A 597 2.93 28.06 -0.78
CA LEU A 597 2.59 29.37 -0.21
C LEU A 597 3.57 30.47 -0.64
N LYS A 598 4.75 30.10 -1.17
CA LYS A 598 5.78 31.06 -1.57
C LYS A 598 5.53 31.55 -2.98
N SER A 599 5.36 32.87 -3.13
CA SER A 599 5.11 33.50 -4.42
C SER A 599 6.33 33.45 -5.37
N ARG A 600 7.56 33.49 -4.84
CA ARG A 600 8.83 33.38 -5.60
C ARG A 600 9.97 32.89 -4.70
N VAL A 601 10.65 31.84 -5.16
CA VAL A 601 11.94 31.39 -4.63
C VAL A 601 12.96 31.52 -5.75
N SER A 602 14.03 32.27 -5.53
CA SER A 602 15.11 32.36 -6.52
C SER A 602 15.84 31.01 -6.61
N ARG A 603 15.95 30.46 -7.82
CA ARG A 603 16.60 29.17 -8.11
C ARG A 603 16.19 28.06 -7.13
N PRO A 604 14.89 27.69 -7.08
CA PRO A 604 14.41 26.73 -6.12
C PRO A 604 14.91 25.32 -6.42
N LEU A 605 15.21 24.58 -5.35
CA LEU A 605 15.41 23.12 -5.42
C LEU A 605 14.04 22.46 -5.62
N VAL A 606 13.78 21.97 -6.83
CA VAL A 606 12.45 21.45 -7.20
C VAL A 606 12.33 19.94 -7.12
N MET A 607 13.45 19.20 -7.09
CA MET A 607 13.45 17.74 -6.88
C MET A 607 14.74 17.28 -6.19
N GLN A 608 14.60 16.30 -5.30
CA GLN A 608 15.70 15.55 -4.70
C GLN A 608 15.58 14.07 -5.05
N CYS A 609 16.62 13.48 -5.63
CA CYS A 609 16.58 12.13 -6.16
C CYS A 609 17.77 11.29 -5.67
N ARG A 610 17.54 10.06 -5.21
CA ARG A 610 18.61 9.06 -5.06
C ARG A 610 19.07 8.53 -6.43
N TYR A 611 18.17 8.52 -7.42
CA TYR A 611 18.52 8.31 -8.82
C TYR A 611 19.50 9.39 -9.29
N CYS A 612 20.53 9.00 -10.02
CA CYS A 612 21.59 9.90 -10.46
C CYS A 612 21.91 9.66 -11.92
N LEU A 613 21.71 10.66 -12.77
CA LEU A 613 21.97 10.58 -14.20
C LEU A 613 23.45 10.30 -14.50
N ARG A 614 24.39 10.90 -13.76
CA ARG A 614 25.82 10.63 -13.90
C ARG A 614 26.13 9.13 -13.70
N TYR A 615 25.51 8.51 -12.68
CA TYR A 615 25.64 7.07 -12.44
C TYR A 615 24.98 6.24 -13.55
N SER A 616 23.76 6.60 -13.94
CA SER A 616 23.00 5.90 -14.98
C SER A 616 23.68 5.90 -16.35
N LEU A 617 24.40 6.97 -16.65
CA LEU A 617 25.18 7.13 -17.89
C LEU A 617 26.59 6.49 -17.80
N GLY A 618 26.98 5.92 -16.66
CA GLY A 618 28.28 5.26 -16.46
C GLY A 618 29.44 6.20 -16.12
N TYR A 619 29.17 7.43 -15.69
CA TYR A 619 30.18 8.44 -15.38
C TYR A 619 30.35 8.75 -13.89
N CYS A 620 29.88 7.88 -13.01
CA CYS A 620 30.07 8.05 -11.57
C CYS A 620 31.40 7.46 -11.11
N VAL A 621 32.43 8.31 -10.93
CA VAL A 621 33.78 7.89 -10.49
C VAL A 621 33.75 7.19 -9.13
N LYS A 622 32.91 7.66 -8.19
CA LYS A 622 32.74 7.04 -6.85
C LYS A 622 32.35 5.55 -6.92
N HIS A 623 31.66 5.14 -7.99
CA HIS A 623 31.19 3.77 -8.21
C HIS A 623 31.85 3.10 -9.43
N GLY A 624 33.11 3.47 -9.74
CA GLY A 624 33.90 2.82 -10.79
C GLY A 624 33.57 3.24 -12.23
N GLY A 625 32.77 4.29 -12.42
CA GLY A 625 32.44 4.82 -13.74
C GLY A 625 33.58 5.69 -14.32
N LYS A 626 33.46 6.02 -15.61
CA LYS A 626 34.39 6.89 -16.33
C LYS A 626 34.36 8.31 -15.78
N ARG A 627 35.44 9.07 -15.97
CA ARG A 627 35.42 10.53 -15.71
C ARG A 627 34.54 11.20 -16.78
N PRO A 628 33.66 12.16 -16.37
CA PRO A 628 32.89 12.94 -17.32
C PRO A 628 33.81 13.73 -18.28
N THR A 629 33.40 13.84 -19.53
CA THR A 629 34.08 14.64 -20.56
C THR A 629 33.40 15.98 -20.81
N TRP A 630 32.23 16.17 -20.24
CA TRP A 630 31.42 17.40 -20.31
C TRP A 630 31.80 18.42 -19.23
N ARG A 631 31.33 19.65 -19.40
CA ARG A 631 31.47 20.73 -18.43
C ARG A 631 30.28 20.76 -17.48
N GLU A 632 30.55 20.80 -16.18
CA GLU A 632 29.48 20.95 -15.16
C GLU A 632 29.11 22.45 -14.97
N PRO A 633 27.86 22.77 -14.56
CA PRO A 633 26.77 21.84 -14.26
C PRO A 633 26.08 21.30 -15.52
N LEU A 634 25.50 20.09 -15.41
CA LEU A 634 24.58 19.59 -16.41
C LEU A 634 23.19 20.23 -16.23
N SER A 635 22.43 20.31 -17.32
CA SER A 635 21.04 20.78 -17.29
C SER A 635 20.12 19.86 -18.07
N LEU A 636 18.91 19.67 -17.55
CA LEU A 636 17.79 19.08 -18.28
C LEU A 636 17.01 20.19 -18.96
N THR A 637 16.88 20.12 -20.28
CA THR A 637 16.15 21.13 -21.06
C THR A 637 14.90 20.52 -21.67
N LEU A 638 13.73 21.15 -21.44
CA LEU A 638 12.47 20.79 -22.08
C LEU A 638 12.39 21.33 -23.52
N PRO A 639 11.51 20.78 -24.38
CA PRO A 639 11.31 21.28 -25.74
C PRO A 639 10.88 22.75 -25.83
N ASP A 640 10.26 23.28 -24.79
CA ASP A 640 9.84 24.69 -24.67
C ASP A 640 10.95 25.64 -24.18
N GLY A 641 12.17 25.11 -23.98
CA GLY A 641 13.35 25.89 -23.58
C GLY A 641 13.55 26.04 -22.07
N ARG A 642 12.64 25.58 -21.21
CA ARG A 642 12.84 25.61 -19.75
C ARG A 642 14.00 24.72 -19.35
N ARG A 643 14.90 25.26 -18.53
CA ARG A 643 16.14 24.60 -18.08
C ARG A 643 16.07 24.26 -16.60
N PHE A 644 16.67 23.13 -16.26
CA PHE A 644 16.73 22.60 -14.89
C PHE A 644 18.15 22.15 -14.61
N PRO A 645 18.99 23.02 -14.01
CA PRO A 645 20.35 22.67 -13.63
C PRO A 645 20.39 21.53 -12.62
N LEU A 646 21.38 20.64 -12.78
CA LEU A 646 21.63 19.49 -11.92
C LEU A 646 22.82 19.73 -11.01
N GLU A 647 22.66 19.42 -9.74
CA GLU A 647 23.72 19.34 -8.77
C GLU A 647 23.86 17.89 -8.28
N PHE A 648 25.10 17.40 -8.24
CA PHE A 648 25.39 16.04 -7.80
C PHE A 648 26.07 16.04 -6.43
N ASP A 649 25.29 15.85 -5.36
CA ASP A 649 25.84 15.61 -4.01
C ASP A 649 26.41 14.18 -3.93
N CYS A 650 27.67 14.04 -4.34
CA CYS A 650 28.34 12.75 -4.36
C CYS A 650 28.62 12.19 -2.96
N LYS A 651 28.64 13.04 -1.90
CA LYS A 651 28.79 12.58 -0.51
C LYS A 651 27.58 11.75 -0.10
N ASN A 652 26.38 12.27 -0.31
CA ASN A 652 25.11 11.65 0.05
C ASN A 652 24.52 10.79 -1.08
N CYS A 653 25.22 10.70 -2.24
CA CYS A 653 24.72 10.00 -3.42
C CYS A 653 23.31 10.49 -3.86
N GLN A 654 23.13 11.79 -3.92
CA GLN A 654 21.89 12.48 -4.25
C GLN A 654 22.08 13.36 -5.49
N MET A 655 21.08 13.42 -6.35
CA MET A 655 20.98 14.38 -7.45
C MET A 655 19.87 15.38 -7.13
N ASN A 656 20.21 16.64 -7.12
CA ASN A 656 19.31 17.76 -6.92
C ASN A 656 18.98 18.40 -8.27
N VAL A 657 17.72 18.73 -8.48
CA VAL A 657 17.23 19.43 -9.68
C VAL A 657 16.75 20.80 -9.25
N TYR A 658 17.32 21.84 -9.83
CA TYR A 658 16.95 23.22 -9.60
C TYR A 658 16.13 23.74 -10.77
N ALA A 659 15.29 24.76 -10.56
CA ALA A 659 14.68 25.54 -11.62
C ALA A 659 15.43 26.85 -11.81
N GLU A 660 15.52 27.33 -13.05
CA GLU A 660 16.02 28.65 -13.43
C GLU A 660 14.90 29.69 -13.53
#